data_3c4078aebec1e0b3179a6092630b701d
#
_entry.id   3c4078aebec1e0b3179a6092630b701d
#
_cell.length_a   1.000
_cell.length_b   1.000
_cell.length_c   1.000
_cell.angle_alpha   90.00
_cell.angle_beta   90.00
_cell.angle_gamma   90.00
#
_symmetry.space_group_name_H-M   'P 1'
#
loop_
_entity.id
_entity.type
_entity.pdbx_description
1 polymer ?
#
loop_
_entity_poly.entity_id
_entity_poly.type
_entity_poly.pdbx_seq_one_letter_code
_entity_poly.pdbx_strand_id
1 'polypeptide(L)'
;MSLLKCCTIRRKRAVKNLYDEKDIDNNVDTQRENEEEVGKYEDHDANNENENDGIRLIYFACEIPKQHIIDILRSIRSVLETFTMEKECIDYMRLITDKIFLVIDGLPSTSFFAAIEPLKQIDSVFFYSPASSSIDDISKQQYSYLVYLCETEETLIDSIRKSREELDKHIAALSIYNKKDKATRDLSKEDSSLLFFELFKNLLKNMPKTSEAKNTMVTTCRNYYRGNLTELANIDEFDQTYKSTDAIPWYMKDTFINKFINKALRTEDVSVLYQFRFYIMDLSEQLEMKFLELKKKQKDVLRLYRYSQLNCNEVKNFQRNIGNLISTNEYLSTSSQRSVAYDFAIKSLKKDDFERVLFEYQVDLNIVQTIVIADVREYSTFPEQVEFLVDIGAVFQIDSCQYNVEEDLWHVQVHATDQNADLAAEYVEYQAKKMAESNIILMFGDLLLEMGEYAKAESYFDTILNSSNPNDEEIACIFFNFGRTHQLKGDFNRAINCYNRAYNLHMSAQPKRLASAGKTLNGLGIVYNEQGRQIKAEECFQRAMKLYKKSIPKKHVNVAATLINLGTIDCDRQHYDEAIVKYRKAKKIYDSSLPSCHPNHAIIRVNLGNVYLASRDYSKACEEYEIALKLQQQTLLNDHPYIARTLHNLAVVQTHLGNIEQAKQYLERAEEIAGHTLSSKHPVVSSIRKTKALMAEEN
;
A
#
# COMPACT_ATOMS: atom_id res chain seq x y z
N MET A 1 34.30 -9.46 -20.77
CA MET A 1 35.01 -8.16 -20.75
C MET A 1 34.11 -6.95 -21.01
N SER A 2 32.99 -7.09 -21.70
CA SER A 2 32.06 -5.97 -22.00
C SER A 2 31.12 -5.61 -20.83
N LEU A 3 30.64 -6.55 -20.03
CA LEU A 3 29.72 -6.35 -18.92
C LEU A 3 30.30 -5.53 -17.76
N LEU A 4 31.57 -5.69 -17.42
CA LEU A 4 32.27 -4.88 -16.41
C LEU A 4 32.56 -3.46 -16.87
N LYS A 5 32.75 -3.25 -18.19
CA LYS A 5 32.91 -1.89 -18.75
C LYS A 5 31.63 -1.06 -18.66
N CYS A 6 30.44 -1.67 -18.56
CA CYS A 6 29.18 -0.95 -18.52
C CYS A 6 28.89 -0.28 -17.18
N CYS A 7 29.33 -0.85 -16.05
CA CYS A 7 29.25 -0.17 -14.76
C CYS A 7 30.32 0.91 -14.58
N THR A 8 31.46 0.78 -15.29
CA THR A 8 32.60 1.67 -15.14
C THR A 8 32.69 2.78 -16.24
N ILE A 9 32.09 2.57 -17.42
CA ILE A 9 32.28 3.48 -18.58
C ILE A 9 31.41 4.75 -18.49
N ARG A 10 30.27 4.74 -17.83
CA ARG A 10 29.52 5.97 -17.60
C ARG A 10 30.21 6.94 -16.61
N ARG A 11 31.13 6.46 -15.77
CA ARG A 11 31.95 7.31 -14.87
C ARG A 11 33.11 8.01 -15.55
N LYS A 12 33.64 7.49 -16.65
CA LYS A 12 34.79 8.12 -17.33
C LYS A 12 34.46 9.18 -18.40
N ARG A 13 33.20 9.22 -18.91
CA ARG A 13 32.79 10.27 -19.86
C ARG A 13 32.26 11.55 -19.20
N ALA A 14 31.86 11.50 -17.93
CA ALA A 14 31.41 12.68 -17.19
C ALA A 14 32.55 13.52 -16.58
N VAL A 15 33.79 13.00 -16.59
CA VAL A 15 34.94 13.66 -15.92
C VAL A 15 35.77 14.50 -16.89
N LYS A 16 35.48 14.50 -18.20
CA LYS A 16 36.37 15.21 -19.19
C LYS A 16 35.86 16.59 -19.64
N ASN A 17 34.71 17.06 -19.17
CA ASN A 17 34.18 18.38 -19.55
C ASN A 17 33.73 19.22 -18.36
N LEU A 18 34.54 19.42 -17.33
CA LEU A 18 34.30 20.42 -16.28
C LEU A 18 35.59 20.73 -15.50
N TYR A 19 36.61 21.21 -16.23
CA TYR A 19 37.61 22.09 -15.68
C TYR A 19 37.48 23.39 -16.43
N ASP A 20 36.68 24.28 -15.89
CA ASP A 20 36.74 25.73 -15.95
C ASP A 20 35.47 26.25 -15.28
N GLU A 21 35.66 26.70 -14.06
CA GLU A 21 34.97 27.85 -13.48
C GLU A 21 35.36 27.97 -12.01
N LYS A 22 36.19 28.96 -11.82
CA LYS A 22 36.53 29.52 -10.51
C LYS A 22 35.45 30.49 -10.07
N ASP A 23 35.39 30.58 -8.76
CA ASP A 23 34.92 31.71 -7.97
C ASP A 23 33.40 32.04 -8.07
N ILE A 24 32.77 31.91 -6.92
CA ILE A 24 31.99 32.98 -6.29
C ILE A 24 31.65 32.57 -4.85
N ASP A 25 32.36 33.23 -3.93
CA ASP A 25 31.94 33.40 -2.54
C ASP A 25 30.98 34.61 -2.45
N ASN A 26 30.07 34.52 -1.48
CA ASN A 26 29.34 35.61 -0.83
C ASN A 26 28.39 36.50 -1.69
N ASN A 27 27.08 36.35 -1.46
CA ASN A 27 26.31 37.46 -0.90
C ASN A 27 24.86 37.02 -0.58
N VAL A 28 24.46 37.28 0.66
CA VAL A 28 23.09 37.45 1.09
C VAL A 28 22.69 38.88 0.68
N ASP A 29 21.62 39.01 -0.10
CA ASP A 29 20.58 40.03 0.10
C ASP A 29 19.49 39.96 -0.97
N THR A 30 18.26 39.93 -0.44
CA THR A 30 17.01 40.51 -0.94
C THR A 30 16.91 40.90 -2.43
N GLN A 31 15.91 40.36 -3.12
CA GLN A 31 14.81 41.19 -3.67
C GLN A 31 13.70 40.33 -4.28
N ARG A 32 12.49 40.80 -4.08
CA ARG A 32 11.22 40.40 -4.68
C ARG A 32 11.19 40.78 -6.18
N GLU A 33 10.19 40.21 -6.83
CA GLU A 33 9.63 40.54 -8.17
C GLU A 33 10.25 39.70 -9.32
N ASN A 34 9.52 38.81 -9.91
CA ASN A 34 8.56 38.98 -10.99
C ASN A 34 7.88 37.64 -11.34
N GLU A 35 6.59 37.74 -11.47
CA GLU A 35 5.70 36.81 -12.17
C GLU A 35 5.96 36.84 -13.68
N GLU A 36 5.44 35.78 -14.35
CA GLU A 36 5.31 35.62 -15.80
C GLU A 36 6.50 34.99 -16.57
N GLU A 37 6.33 33.66 -16.77
CA GLU A 37 6.30 33.08 -18.09
C GLU A 37 5.81 31.64 -18.02
N VAL A 38 4.53 31.47 -18.36
CA VAL A 38 3.89 30.16 -18.60
C VAL A 38 4.35 29.67 -19.97
N GLY A 39 5.37 28.84 -19.98
CA GLY A 39 5.77 28.06 -21.15
C GLY A 39 4.77 26.92 -21.40
N LYS A 40 4.00 27.05 -22.48
CA LYS A 40 3.17 25.98 -23.07
C LYS A 40 4.03 24.74 -23.31
N TYR A 41 3.78 23.66 -22.53
CA TYR A 41 4.13 22.32 -22.95
C TYR A 41 2.91 21.72 -23.62
N GLU A 42 3.07 21.40 -24.90
CA GLU A 42 2.10 20.64 -25.70
C GLU A 42 1.92 19.26 -25.10
N ASP A 43 0.69 18.98 -24.68
CA ASP A 43 0.21 17.65 -24.30
C ASP A 43 0.10 16.76 -25.55
N HIS A 44 1.11 15.94 -25.78
CA HIS A 44 1.00 14.74 -26.58
C HIS A 44 1.46 13.57 -25.70
N ASP A 45 0.52 12.99 -24.93
CA ASP A 45 0.44 11.59 -24.47
C ASP A 45 -0.65 11.42 -23.36
N ALA A 46 -1.84 11.96 -23.62
CA ALA A 46 -2.98 11.81 -22.72
C ALA A 46 -4.02 10.80 -23.25
N ASN A 47 -3.59 9.66 -23.76
CA ASN A 47 -4.49 8.60 -24.21
C ASN A 47 -3.99 7.21 -23.80
N ASN A 48 -3.85 6.92 -22.52
CA ASN A 48 -3.81 5.56 -21.96
C ASN A 48 -3.78 5.61 -20.40
N GLU A 49 -4.63 6.39 -19.79
CA GLU A 49 -4.80 6.37 -18.33
C GLU A 49 -6.13 5.71 -17.96
N ASN A 50 -6.00 4.50 -17.41
CA ASN A 50 -6.92 3.82 -16.49
C ASN A 50 -8.40 3.75 -16.89
N GLU A 51 -8.78 2.79 -17.72
CA GLU A 51 -10.15 2.35 -17.94
C GLU A 51 -10.82 1.69 -16.71
N ASN A 52 -10.15 1.61 -15.57
CA ASN A 52 -10.60 0.85 -14.39
C ASN A 52 -10.53 1.66 -13.09
N ASP A 53 -10.99 2.93 -13.16
CA ASP A 53 -11.02 3.87 -12.01
C ASP A 53 -12.24 3.71 -11.08
N GLY A 54 -13.06 2.66 -11.28
CA GLY A 54 -14.24 2.39 -10.44
C GLY A 54 -15.42 3.32 -10.72
N ILE A 55 -15.41 4.06 -11.85
CA ILE A 55 -16.52 4.92 -12.29
C ILE A 55 -17.06 4.37 -13.62
N ARG A 56 -18.39 4.33 -13.79
CA ARG A 56 -19.08 4.00 -15.03
C ARG A 56 -19.86 5.21 -15.53
N LEU A 57 -19.66 5.55 -16.80
CA LEU A 57 -20.45 6.56 -17.47
C LEU A 57 -21.56 5.89 -18.28
N ILE A 58 -22.81 6.24 -17.97
CA ILE A 58 -24.00 5.68 -18.60
C ILE A 58 -24.79 6.82 -19.27
N TYR A 59 -25.15 6.65 -20.51
CA TYR A 59 -26.02 7.57 -21.25
C TYR A 59 -27.37 6.91 -21.51
N PHE A 60 -28.41 7.51 -20.97
CA PHE A 60 -29.81 7.12 -21.21
C PHE A 60 -30.53 8.20 -22.03
N ALA A 61 -31.00 7.84 -23.21
CA ALA A 61 -31.76 8.72 -24.09
C ALA A 61 -33.22 8.33 -24.04
N CYS A 62 -34.10 9.27 -23.62
CA CYS A 62 -35.55 9.07 -23.60
C CYS A 62 -36.17 8.96 -25.00
N GLU A 63 -35.45 9.46 -25.98
CA GLU A 63 -35.81 9.42 -27.42
C GLU A 63 -34.66 8.79 -28.23
N ILE A 64 -34.48 9.24 -29.49
CA ILE A 64 -33.37 8.76 -30.31
C ILE A 64 -32.03 9.30 -29.78
N PRO A 65 -31.05 8.43 -29.51
CA PRO A 65 -29.75 8.85 -29.02
C PRO A 65 -29.07 9.83 -29.98
N LYS A 66 -28.55 10.94 -29.43
CA LYS A 66 -27.85 11.96 -30.22
C LYS A 66 -26.38 11.55 -30.39
N GLN A 67 -25.99 11.21 -31.63
CA GLN A 67 -24.63 10.71 -31.91
C GLN A 67 -23.54 11.68 -31.47
N HIS A 68 -23.71 13.00 -31.63
CA HIS A 68 -22.76 13.99 -31.21
C HIS A 68 -22.54 14.03 -29.68
N ILE A 69 -23.61 13.77 -28.89
CA ILE A 69 -23.46 13.65 -27.40
C ILE A 69 -22.69 12.37 -27.05
N ILE A 70 -22.99 11.27 -27.75
CA ILE A 70 -22.22 10.02 -27.56
C ILE A 70 -20.74 10.23 -27.86
N ASP A 71 -20.40 10.94 -28.91
CA ASP A 71 -19.04 11.21 -29.34
C ASP A 71 -18.31 12.13 -28.28
N ILE A 72 -19.02 13.13 -27.76
CA ILE A 72 -18.55 13.98 -26.67
C ILE A 72 -18.30 13.15 -25.40
N LEU A 73 -19.26 12.35 -24.98
CA LEU A 73 -19.13 11.52 -23.79
C LEU A 73 -18.00 10.48 -23.92
N ARG A 74 -17.81 9.90 -25.11
CA ARG A 74 -16.67 9.03 -25.42
C ARG A 74 -15.32 9.75 -25.40
N SER A 75 -15.29 11.04 -25.70
CA SER A 75 -14.07 11.84 -25.56
C SER A 75 -13.67 12.06 -24.09
N ILE A 76 -14.65 11.99 -23.18
CA ILE A 76 -14.42 12.07 -21.73
C ILE A 76 -14.04 10.69 -21.19
N ARG A 77 -14.67 9.63 -21.73
CA ARG A 77 -14.42 8.24 -21.35
C ARG A 77 -14.65 7.30 -22.52
N SER A 78 -13.65 6.44 -22.81
CA SER A 78 -13.72 5.50 -23.94
C SER A 78 -14.83 4.45 -23.78
N VAL A 79 -15.08 4.00 -22.54
CA VAL A 79 -16.15 3.06 -22.21
C VAL A 79 -17.40 3.82 -21.78
N LEU A 80 -18.38 3.87 -22.66
CA LEU A 80 -19.69 4.48 -22.47
C LEU A 80 -20.78 3.46 -22.79
N GLU A 81 -21.63 3.18 -21.82
CA GLU A 81 -22.83 2.36 -22.04
C GLU A 81 -24.02 3.24 -22.40
N THR A 82 -24.79 2.83 -23.39
CA THR A 82 -25.90 3.62 -23.95
C THR A 82 -27.20 2.83 -23.95
N PHE A 83 -28.26 3.45 -23.43
CA PHE A 83 -29.59 2.83 -23.31
C PHE A 83 -30.70 3.75 -23.87
N THR A 84 -31.74 3.13 -24.42
CA THR A 84 -32.98 3.80 -24.87
C THR A 84 -34.21 3.26 -24.13
N MET A 85 -34.07 2.13 -23.46
CA MET A 85 -35.15 1.48 -22.71
C MET A 85 -34.85 1.61 -21.19
N GLU A 86 -35.81 2.23 -20.45
CA GLU A 86 -35.70 2.45 -19.01
C GLU A 86 -35.38 1.15 -18.26
N LYS A 87 -36.09 0.07 -18.57
CA LYS A 87 -35.93 -1.22 -17.91
C LYS A 87 -34.53 -1.81 -18.08
N GLU A 88 -33.98 -1.78 -19.29
CA GLU A 88 -32.64 -2.29 -19.59
C GLU A 88 -31.56 -1.48 -18.86
N CYS A 89 -31.72 -0.16 -18.87
CA CYS A 89 -30.82 0.75 -18.14
C CYS A 89 -30.81 0.45 -16.63
N ILE A 90 -31.99 0.30 -16.02
CA ILE A 90 -32.13 -0.01 -14.59
C ILE A 90 -31.55 -1.38 -14.26
N ASP A 91 -31.87 -2.40 -15.07
CA ASP A 91 -31.40 -3.77 -14.84
C ASP A 91 -29.87 -3.84 -14.99
N TYR A 92 -29.28 -3.11 -15.95
CA TYR A 92 -27.84 -2.98 -16.08
C TYR A 92 -27.21 -2.27 -14.86
N MET A 93 -27.74 -1.13 -14.44
CA MET A 93 -27.23 -0.41 -13.26
C MET A 93 -27.27 -1.25 -11.99
N ARG A 94 -28.25 -2.12 -11.79
CA ARG A 94 -28.34 -3.04 -10.64
C ARG A 94 -27.21 -4.05 -10.56
N LEU A 95 -26.60 -4.40 -11.70
CA LEU A 95 -25.49 -5.36 -11.77
C LEU A 95 -24.13 -4.73 -11.50
N ILE A 96 -24.04 -3.40 -11.52
CA ILE A 96 -22.79 -2.66 -11.37
C ILE A 96 -22.51 -2.38 -9.89
N THR A 97 -21.27 -2.56 -9.49
CA THR A 97 -20.76 -2.20 -8.16
C THR A 97 -19.95 -0.90 -8.15
N ASP A 98 -19.51 -0.46 -9.34
CA ASP A 98 -18.75 0.78 -9.52
C ASP A 98 -19.67 2.00 -9.32
N LYS A 99 -19.05 3.17 -9.09
CA LYS A 99 -19.79 4.45 -9.06
C LYS A 99 -20.32 4.78 -10.45
N ILE A 100 -21.58 5.24 -10.52
CA ILE A 100 -22.26 5.55 -11.78
C ILE A 100 -22.43 7.06 -11.91
N PHE A 101 -21.97 7.59 -13.05
CA PHE A 101 -22.36 8.88 -13.59
C PHE A 101 -23.41 8.64 -14.68
N LEU A 102 -24.67 9.03 -14.40
CA LEU A 102 -25.81 8.81 -15.30
C LEU A 102 -26.13 10.10 -16.03
N VAL A 103 -25.98 10.12 -17.34
CA VAL A 103 -26.42 11.21 -18.22
C VAL A 103 -27.79 10.84 -18.78
N ILE A 104 -28.79 11.70 -18.58
CA ILE A 104 -30.17 11.53 -19.06
C ILE A 104 -30.46 12.60 -20.07
N ASP A 105 -30.77 12.20 -21.32
CA ASP A 105 -31.19 13.08 -22.41
C ASP A 105 -32.70 12.99 -22.56
N GLY A 106 -33.40 14.04 -22.15
CA GLY A 106 -34.85 14.10 -22.12
C GLY A 106 -35.47 13.89 -20.73
N LEU A 107 -36.78 13.64 -20.69
CA LEU A 107 -37.53 13.42 -19.44
C LEU A 107 -37.96 11.95 -19.33
N PRO A 108 -37.36 11.16 -18.41
CA PRO A 108 -37.79 9.81 -18.16
C PRO A 108 -39.12 9.76 -17.40
N SER A 109 -39.71 8.57 -17.28
CA SER A 109 -40.93 8.37 -16.51
C SER A 109 -40.73 8.57 -15.02
N THR A 110 -41.80 8.91 -14.29
CA THR A 110 -41.72 9.02 -12.79
C THR A 110 -41.35 7.69 -12.13
N SER A 111 -41.69 6.56 -12.78
CA SER A 111 -41.33 5.22 -12.33
C SER A 111 -39.81 4.94 -12.47
N PHE A 112 -39.14 5.55 -13.44
CA PHE A 112 -37.70 5.45 -13.61
C PHE A 112 -36.97 6.07 -12.40
N PHE A 113 -37.35 7.25 -11.97
CA PHE A 113 -36.75 7.89 -10.79
C PHE A 113 -36.94 7.09 -9.52
N ALA A 114 -38.14 6.56 -9.29
CA ALA A 114 -38.43 5.70 -8.15
C ALA A 114 -37.59 4.39 -8.18
N ALA A 115 -37.26 3.90 -9.38
CA ALA A 115 -36.46 2.68 -9.54
C ALA A 115 -34.96 2.91 -9.40
N ILE A 116 -34.43 4.09 -9.72
CA ILE A 116 -33.00 4.40 -9.58
C ILE A 116 -32.64 4.97 -8.18
N GLU A 117 -33.57 5.57 -7.47
CA GLU A 117 -33.35 6.17 -6.15
C GLU A 117 -32.71 5.20 -5.13
N PRO A 118 -33.09 3.91 -5.02
CA PRO A 118 -32.46 2.97 -4.10
C PRO A 118 -31.09 2.49 -4.55
N LEU A 119 -30.59 2.87 -5.75
CA LEU A 119 -29.32 2.42 -6.30
C LEU A 119 -28.16 3.24 -5.71
N LYS A 120 -27.55 2.73 -4.65
CA LYS A 120 -26.46 3.38 -3.89
C LYS A 120 -25.16 3.63 -4.68
N GLN A 121 -25.02 2.98 -5.82
CA GLN A 121 -23.88 3.15 -6.74
C GLN A 121 -23.99 4.41 -7.61
N ILE A 122 -25.17 5.01 -7.78
CA ILE A 122 -25.32 6.26 -8.52
C ILE A 122 -24.74 7.39 -7.68
N ASP A 123 -23.71 8.06 -8.20
CA ASP A 123 -23.09 9.23 -7.56
C ASP A 123 -23.71 10.52 -8.07
N SER A 124 -23.82 10.70 -9.37
CA SER A 124 -24.31 11.90 -10.01
C SER A 124 -25.20 11.61 -11.20
N VAL A 125 -26.26 12.42 -11.34
CA VAL A 125 -27.18 12.37 -12.49
C VAL A 125 -27.13 13.71 -13.21
N PHE A 126 -26.84 13.70 -14.50
CA PHE A 126 -26.71 14.86 -15.36
C PHE A 126 -27.91 14.88 -16.34
N PHE A 127 -28.82 15.83 -16.16
CA PHE A 127 -29.92 16.04 -17.06
C PHE A 127 -29.49 16.93 -18.20
N TYR A 128 -29.51 16.43 -19.41
CA TYR A 128 -29.25 17.19 -20.60
C TYR A 128 -30.57 17.46 -21.35
N SER A 129 -31.04 18.71 -21.28
CA SER A 129 -32.24 19.14 -21.97
C SER A 129 -32.15 20.62 -22.37
N PRO A 130 -31.91 20.95 -23.65
CA PRO A 130 -31.71 22.34 -24.12
C PRO A 130 -32.95 23.23 -24.08
N ALA A 131 -34.12 22.73 -23.74
CA ALA A 131 -35.32 23.53 -23.61
C ALA A 131 -36.43 22.82 -22.86
N SER A 132 -36.61 23.05 -21.56
CA SER A 132 -37.93 22.91 -20.95
C SER A 132 -38.07 23.50 -19.55
N SER A 133 -39.20 24.19 -19.35
CA SER A 133 -39.71 24.77 -18.11
C SER A 133 -40.25 23.74 -17.08
N SER A 134 -40.12 22.44 -17.31
CA SER A 134 -40.64 21.36 -16.46
C SER A 134 -39.61 20.76 -15.52
N ILE A 135 -38.37 21.25 -15.53
CA ILE A 135 -37.24 20.74 -14.71
C ILE A 135 -37.26 21.32 -13.30
N ASP A 136 -37.99 22.41 -13.06
CA ASP A 136 -38.06 23.06 -11.72
C ASP A 136 -38.65 22.17 -10.63
N ASP A 137 -39.45 21.15 -10.98
CA ASP A 137 -40.02 20.21 -10.00
C ASP A 137 -39.05 19.09 -9.64
N ILE A 138 -38.10 18.75 -10.51
CA ILE A 138 -37.05 17.75 -10.26
C ILE A 138 -36.00 18.33 -9.31
N SER A 139 -35.64 19.61 -9.46
CA SER A 139 -34.66 20.28 -8.58
C SER A 139 -35.15 20.48 -7.15
N LYS A 140 -36.46 20.36 -6.91
CA LYS A 140 -37.05 20.54 -5.57
C LYS A 140 -37.20 19.23 -4.77
N GLN A 141 -37.01 18.07 -5.41
CA GLN A 141 -37.01 16.78 -4.71
C GLN A 141 -35.61 16.48 -4.17
N GLN A 142 -35.55 16.00 -2.93
CA GLN A 142 -34.30 15.49 -2.37
C GLN A 142 -34.07 14.07 -2.86
N TYR A 143 -33.04 13.88 -3.70
CA TYR A 143 -32.60 12.59 -4.17
C TYR A 143 -31.39 12.10 -3.38
N SER A 144 -31.16 10.80 -3.38
CA SER A 144 -30.00 10.17 -2.76
C SER A 144 -28.68 10.34 -3.55
N TYR A 145 -28.69 11.05 -4.68
CA TYR A 145 -27.56 11.35 -5.57
C TYR A 145 -27.51 12.82 -5.96
N LEU A 146 -26.36 13.30 -6.43
CA LEU A 146 -26.19 14.66 -6.94
C LEU A 146 -26.89 14.83 -8.28
N VAL A 147 -27.63 15.94 -8.44
CA VAL A 147 -28.35 16.24 -9.66
C VAL A 147 -27.80 17.52 -10.29
N TYR A 148 -27.43 17.45 -11.56
CA TYR A 148 -26.95 18.56 -12.38
C TYR A 148 -27.90 18.79 -13.55
N LEU A 149 -28.30 20.05 -13.74
CA LEU A 149 -29.10 20.46 -14.89
C LEU A 149 -28.16 21.09 -15.92
N CYS A 150 -28.09 20.51 -17.11
CA CYS A 150 -27.20 20.93 -18.17
C CYS A 150 -28.00 21.36 -19.39
N GLU A 151 -28.00 22.67 -19.70
CA GLU A 151 -28.75 23.24 -20.83
C GLU A 151 -27.93 23.20 -22.13
N THR A 152 -26.62 23.13 -22.02
CA THR A 152 -25.69 23.10 -23.15
C THR A 152 -24.69 21.96 -23.03
N GLU A 153 -24.08 21.60 -24.16
CA GLU A 153 -23.00 20.59 -24.18
C GLU A 153 -21.82 20.99 -23.29
N GLU A 154 -21.47 22.27 -23.31
CA GLU A 154 -20.36 22.82 -22.49
C GLU A 154 -20.66 22.65 -21.01
N THR A 155 -21.87 22.98 -20.56
CA THR A 155 -22.29 22.79 -19.16
C THR A 155 -22.34 21.32 -18.77
N LEU A 156 -22.67 20.42 -19.67
CA LEU A 156 -22.67 18.97 -19.45
C LEU A 156 -21.23 18.46 -19.24
N ILE A 157 -20.32 18.85 -20.14
CA ILE A 157 -18.91 18.44 -20.08
C ILE A 157 -18.26 18.97 -18.77
N ASP A 158 -18.46 20.24 -18.46
CA ASP A 158 -17.89 20.86 -17.28
C ASP A 158 -18.44 20.26 -15.99
N SER A 159 -19.75 19.96 -15.95
CA SER A 159 -20.36 19.30 -14.79
C SER A 159 -19.83 17.90 -14.57
N ILE A 160 -19.66 17.12 -15.64
CA ILE A 160 -19.08 15.76 -15.56
C ILE A 160 -17.62 15.85 -15.13
N ARG A 161 -16.81 16.73 -15.73
CA ARG A 161 -15.39 16.92 -15.35
C ARG A 161 -15.25 17.36 -13.89
N LYS A 162 -16.03 18.33 -13.46
CA LYS A 162 -16.03 18.82 -12.08
C LYS A 162 -16.42 17.71 -11.10
N SER A 163 -17.51 16.98 -11.37
CA SER A 163 -17.90 15.84 -10.53
C SER A 163 -16.83 14.76 -10.48
N ARG A 164 -16.16 14.50 -11.63
CA ARG A 164 -15.05 13.57 -11.71
C ARG A 164 -13.85 14.06 -10.89
N GLU A 165 -13.40 15.30 -11.07
CA GLU A 165 -12.29 15.87 -10.29
C GLU A 165 -12.57 15.86 -8.79
N GLU A 166 -13.79 16.15 -8.38
CA GLU A 166 -14.22 16.07 -6.99
C GLU A 166 -14.23 14.63 -6.49
N LEU A 167 -14.76 13.68 -7.29
CA LEU A 167 -14.75 12.27 -6.95
C LEU A 167 -13.32 11.70 -6.97
N ASP A 168 -12.49 12.08 -7.95
CA ASP A 168 -11.08 11.67 -8.05
C ASP A 168 -10.24 12.20 -6.89
N LYS A 169 -10.45 13.42 -6.41
CA LYS A 169 -9.82 13.94 -5.18
C LYS A 169 -10.19 13.11 -3.96
N HIS A 170 -11.39 12.57 -3.92
CA HIS A 170 -11.88 11.74 -2.82
C HIS A 170 -11.54 10.24 -3.02
N ILE A 171 -11.56 9.76 -4.27
CA ILE A 171 -11.11 8.41 -4.64
C ILE A 171 -9.58 8.31 -4.57
N ALA A 172 -8.81 9.35 -4.89
CA ALA A 172 -7.36 9.37 -4.71
C ALA A 172 -6.96 9.29 -3.23
N ALA A 173 -7.77 9.81 -2.32
CA ALA A 173 -7.64 9.54 -0.88
C ALA A 173 -7.98 8.07 -0.52
N LEU A 174 -8.74 7.38 -1.38
CA LEU A 174 -9.17 6.00 -1.25
C LEU A 174 -8.60 5.12 -2.37
N SER A 175 -7.47 5.52 -2.97
CA SER A 175 -6.94 4.97 -4.22
C SER A 175 -7.07 3.45 -4.28
N ILE A 176 -8.10 3.06 -5.01
CA ILE A 176 -8.46 1.68 -5.29
C ILE A 176 -7.49 1.21 -6.36
N TYR A 177 -6.32 0.78 -5.93
CA TYR A 177 -5.49 0.01 -6.84
C TYR A 177 -6.14 -1.35 -7.07
N ASN A 178 -6.21 -1.76 -8.34
CA ASN A 178 -6.51 -3.10 -8.82
C ASN A 178 -5.47 -4.14 -8.36
N LYS A 179 -5.14 -4.17 -7.07
CA LYS A 179 -4.58 -5.38 -6.47
C LYS A 179 -5.76 -6.33 -6.32
N LYS A 180 -5.65 -7.51 -6.94
CA LYS A 180 -6.65 -8.58 -6.87
C LYS A 180 -7.12 -8.73 -5.42
N ASP A 181 -8.43 -8.58 -5.20
CA ASP A 181 -9.05 -8.84 -3.90
C ASP A 181 -8.68 -10.25 -3.45
N LYS A 182 -7.93 -10.36 -2.38
CA LYS A 182 -7.57 -11.64 -1.77
C LYS A 182 -8.23 -11.74 -0.40
N ALA A 183 -9.09 -12.72 -0.22
CA ALA A 183 -9.71 -13.00 1.07
C ALA A 183 -8.71 -13.57 2.08
N THR A 184 -7.66 -14.25 1.61
CA THR A 184 -6.59 -14.87 2.43
C THR A 184 -5.22 -14.69 1.79
N ARG A 185 -4.17 -14.73 2.62
CA ARG A 185 -2.76 -14.70 2.19
C ARG A 185 -2.13 -16.07 2.32
N ASP A 186 -1.35 -16.46 1.31
CA ASP A 186 -0.52 -17.66 1.34
C ASP A 186 0.82 -17.32 2.02
N LEU A 187 0.94 -17.69 3.29
CA LEU A 187 2.14 -17.42 4.10
C LEU A 187 3.34 -18.30 3.73
N SER A 188 3.15 -19.37 2.96
CA SER A 188 4.28 -20.20 2.51
C SER A 188 5.21 -19.47 1.54
N LYS A 189 4.70 -18.43 0.91
CA LYS A 189 5.44 -17.55 -0.01
C LYS A 189 5.61 -16.12 0.52
N GLU A 190 4.98 -15.79 1.63
CA GLU A 190 4.80 -14.43 2.12
C GLU A 190 5.02 -14.33 3.65
N ASP A 191 6.04 -15.00 4.23
CA ASP A 191 6.40 -14.87 5.66
C ASP A 191 6.51 -13.40 6.11
N SER A 192 6.94 -12.56 5.19
CA SER A 192 7.06 -11.11 5.40
C SER A 192 5.71 -10.37 5.49
N SER A 193 4.66 -10.88 4.85
CA SER A 193 3.33 -10.28 4.91
C SER A 193 2.71 -10.44 6.29
N LEU A 194 2.95 -11.58 6.96
CA LEU A 194 2.52 -11.80 8.34
C LEU A 194 3.23 -10.83 9.27
N LEU A 195 4.56 -10.75 9.16
CA LEU A 195 5.38 -9.84 9.97
C LEU A 195 4.94 -8.38 9.82
N PHE A 196 4.71 -7.96 8.58
CA PHE A 196 4.20 -6.62 8.29
C PHE A 196 2.83 -6.39 8.94
N PHE A 197 1.90 -7.34 8.81
CA PHE A 197 0.55 -7.18 9.32
C PHE A 197 0.52 -7.11 10.85
N GLU A 198 1.34 -7.90 11.53
CA GLU A 198 1.52 -7.84 12.98
C GLU A 198 2.14 -6.48 13.42
N LEU A 199 3.11 -5.96 12.66
CA LEU A 199 3.65 -4.62 12.91
C LEU A 199 2.62 -3.53 12.71
N PHE A 200 1.85 -3.61 11.64
CA PHE A 200 0.76 -2.68 11.34
C PHE A 200 -0.29 -2.68 12.46
N LYS A 201 -0.75 -3.86 12.87
CA LYS A 201 -1.69 -4.05 13.98
C LYS A 201 -1.17 -3.47 15.30
N ASN A 202 0.12 -3.73 15.60
CA ASN A 202 0.78 -3.20 16.78
C ASN A 202 0.91 -1.66 16.73
N LEU A 203 1.28 -1.10 15.59
CA LEU A 203 1.32 0.36 15.39
C LEU A 203 -0.07 0.97 15.59
N LEU A 204 -1.11 0.42 14.97
CA LEU A 204 -2.47 0.90 15.15
C LEU A 204 -2.92 0.88 16.61
N LYS A 205 -2.68 -0.23 17.33
CA LYS A 205 -3.04 -0.36 18.76
C LYS A 205 -2.39 0.70 19.65
N ASN A 206 -1.22 1.20 19.28
CA ASN A 206 -0.47 2.19 20.06
C ASN A 206 -0.67 3.64 19.58
N MET A 207 -1.44 3.87 18.52
CA MET A 207 -1.74 5.22 18.04
C MET A 207 -2.70 5.97 18.99
N PRO A 208 -2.60 7.30 19.10
CA PRO A 208 -3.50 8.05 19.96
C PRO A 208 -4.94 8.04 19.42
N LYS A 209 -5.89 7.71 20.28
CA LYS A 209 -7.33 7.81 20.02
C LYS A 209 -7.78 9.26 20.22
N THR A 210 -7.65 10.08 19.18
CA THR A 210 -8.01 11.50 19.24
C THR A 210 -9.37 11.76 18.59
N SER A 211 -10.05 12.82 19.01
CA SER A 211 -11.25 13.32 18.34
C SER A 211 -10.99 13.68 16.86
N GLU A 212 -9.77 14.13 16.56
CA GLU A 212 -9.33 14.41 15.19
C GLU A 212 -9.30 13.15 14.33
N ALA A 213 -8.90 12.00 14.89
CA ALA A 213 -8.92 10.72 14.18
C ALA A 213 -10.36 10.32 13.80
N LYS A 214 -11.33 10.51 14.72
CA LYS A 214 -12.76 10.30 14.45
C LYS A 214 -13.25 11.25 13.34
N ASN A 215 -12.94 12.54 13.47
CA ASN A 215 -13.36 13.55 12.49
C ASN A 215 -12.80 13.27 11.09
N THR A 216 -11.56 12.85 10.99
CA THR A 216 -10.92 12.45 9.72
C THR A 216 -11.69 11.30 9.06
N MET A 217 -12.00 10.25 9.83
CA MET A 217 -12.76 9.10 9.35
C MET A 217 -14.17 9.52 8.88
N VAL A 218 -14.90 10.28 9.70
CA VAL A 218 -16.26 10.74 9.38
C VAL A 218 -16.27 11.62 8.14
N THR A 219 -15.32 12.56 8.03
CA THR A 219 -15.18 13.42 6.85
C THR A 219 -14.90 12.61 5.58
N THR A 220 -14.01 11.63 5.66
CA THR A 220 -13.71 10.72 4.54
C THR A 220 -14.97 9.98 4.10
N CYS A 221 -15.76 9.46 5.05
CA CYS A 221 -17.01 8.77 4.74
C CYS A 221 -18.04 9.69 4.11
N ARG A 222 -18.25 10.90 4.65
CA ARG A 222 -19.19 11.89 4.07
C ARG A 222 -18.81 12.24 2.63
N ASN A 223 -17.52 12.42 2.37
CA ASN A 223 -17.03 12.74 1.03
C ASN A 223 -17.27 11.60 0.05
N TYR A 224 -17.04 10.35 0.47
CA TYR A 224 -17.26 9.19 -0.38
C TYR A 224 -18.74 8.93 -0.67
N TYR A 225 -19.62 9.09 0.33
CA TYR A 225 -21.06 8.89 0.21
C TYR A 225 -21.82 10.19 -0.10
N ARG A 226 -21.13 11.22 -0.64
CA ARG A 226 -21.80 12.45 -1.06
C ARG A 226 -22.96 12.10 -2.03
N GLY A 227 -24.13 12.70 -1.80
CA GLY A 227 -25.33 12.40 -2.57
C GLY A 227 -26.11 11.14 -2.14
N ASN A 228 -25.59 10.27 -1.30
CA ASN A 228 -26.31 9.13 -0.74
C ASN A 228 -26.89 9.48 0.64
N LEU A 229 -28.13 9.97 0.67
CA LEU A 229 -28.77 10.46 1.89
C LEU A 229 -28.88 9.39 2.98
N THR A 230 -29.12 8.13 2.62
CA THR A 230 -29.23 7.03 3.57
C THR A 230 -27.91 6.79 4.30
N GLU A 231 -26.80 6.68 3.55
CA GLU A 231 -25.50 6.48 4.19
C GLU A 231 -25.00 7.74 4.91
N LEU A 232 -25.33 8.93 4.41
CA LEU A 232 -25.03 10.19 5.13
C LEU A 232 -25.77 10.25 6.47
N ALA A 233 -27.05 9.82 6.54
CA ALA A 233 -27.79 9.73 7.78
C ALA A 233 -27.16 8.70 8.75
N ASN A 234 -26.70 7.54 8.26
CA ASN A 234 -25.97 6.55 9.05
C ASN A 234 -24.64 7.13 9.58
N ILE A 235 -23.92 7.93 8.77
CA ILE A 235 -22.68 8.60 9.16
C ILE A 235 -22.95 9.64 10.24
N ASP A 236 -24.03 10.41 10.13
CA ASP A 236 -24.42 11.43 11.11
C ASP A 236 -24.87 10.78 12.43
N GLU A 237 -25.64 9.66 12.37
CA GLU A 237 -25.98 8.86 13.56
C GLU A 237 -24.69 8.36 14.23
N PHE A 238 -23.75 7.81 13.47
CA PHE A 238 -22.47 7.37 14.00
C PHE A 238 -21.68 8.51 14.66
N ASP A 239 -21.60 9.66 14.00
CA ASP A 239 -20.85 10.79 14.53
C ASP A 239 -21.40 11.31 15.86
N GLN A 240 -22.72 11.33 16.00
CA GLN A 240 -23.39 11.81 17.20
C GLN A 240 -23.45 10.80 18.35
N THR A 241 -23.63 9.50 18.04
CA THR A 241 -24.00 8.50 19.04
C THR A 241 -22.88 7.51 19.38
N TYR A 242 -21.89 7.34 18.49
CA TYR A 242 -20.88 6.29 18.62
C TYR A 242 -20.03 6.40 19.91
N LYS A 243 -19.94 5.28 20.60
CA LYS A 243 -19.03 5.04 21.73
C LYS A 243 -18.17 3.81 21.44
N SER A 244 -16.98 3.73 22.02
CA SER A 244 -16.06 2.59 21.81
C SER A 244 -16.67 1.23 22.20
N THR A 245 -17.61 1.22 23.13
CA THR A 245 -18.38 0.01 23.52
C THR A 245 -19.29 -0.51 22.41
N ASP A 246 -19.62 0.34 21.44
CA ASP A 246 -20.59 0.04 20.38
C ASP A 246 -19.90 -0.39 19.08
N ALA A 247 -18.58 -0.68 19.12
CA ALA A 247 -17.81 -1.01 17.92
C ALA A 247 -18.31 -2.29 17.24
N ILE A 248 -18.57 -3.37 18.00
CA ILE A 248 -19.14 -4.61 17.44
C ILE A 248 -20.54 -4.40 16.86
N PRO A 249 -21.52 -3.80 17.58
CA PRO A 249 -22.82 -3.47 17.01
C PRO A 249 -22.76 -2.68 15.70
N TRP A 250 -21.91 -1.66 15.62
CA TRP A 250 -21.75 -0.86 14.40
C TRP A 250 -21.11 -1.64 13.26
N TYR A 251 -20.17 -2.55 13.55
CA TYR A 251 -19.58 -3.42 12.53
C TYR A 251 -20.60 -4.42 11.98
N MET A 252 -21.47 -4.96 12.83
CA MET A 252 -22.51 -5.95 12.44
C MET A 252 -23.66 -5.33 11.66
N LYS A 253 -23.87 -4.00 11.75
CA LYS A 253 -24.82 -3.29 10.89
C LYS A 253 -24.32 -3.29 9.44
N ASP A 254 -25.21 -3.51 8.46
CA ASP A 254 -24.89 -3.35 7.03
C ASP A 254 -24.79 -1.87 6.65
N THR A 255 -23.73 -1.20 7.15
CA THR A 255 -23.49 0.22 6.96
C THR A 255 -22.15 0.45 6.26
N PHE A 256 -21.85 1.73 6.02
CA PHE A 256 -20.59 2.19 5.42
C PHE A 256 -19.33 1.64 6.11
N ILE A 257 -19.35 1.39 7.43
CA ILE A 257 -18.16 1.01 8.23
C ILE A 257 -17.61 -0.33 7.76
N ASN A 258 -18.43 -1.37 7.80
CA ASN A 258 -18.01 -2.73 7.46
C ASN A 258 -17.55 -2.81 5.99
N LYS A 259 -18.27 -2.13 5.07
CA LYS A 259 -17.93 -2.11 3.65
C LYS A 259 -16.57 -1.47 3.39
N PHE A 260 -16.29 -0.32 4.04
CA PHE A 260 -15.02 0.38 3.88
C PHE A 260 -13.84 -0.38 4.48
N ILE A 261 -14.00 -0.84 5.73
CA ILE A 261 -12.90 -1.51 6.43
C ILE A 261 -12.52 -2.80 5.71
N ASN A 262 -13.50 -3.65 5.36
CA ASN A 262 -13.20 -4.89 4.66
C ASN A 262 -12.60 -4.66 3.28
N LYS A 263 -13.08 -3.65 2.54
CA LYS A 263 -12.47 -3.27 1.27
C LYS A 263 -11.02 -2.83 1.47
N ALA A 264 -10.75 -1.93 2.42
CA ALA A 264 -9.41 -1.43 2.71
C ALA A 264 -8.46 -2.55 3.17
N LEU A 265 -8.96 -3.51 3.97
CA LEU A 265 -8.18 -4.65 4.42
C LEU A 265 -7.85 -5.62 3.27
N ARG A 266 -8.81 -5.94 2.40
CA ARG A 266 -8.60 -6.81 1.23
C ARG A 266 -7.64 -6.21 0.21
N THR A 267 -7.70 -4.90 0.00
CA THR A 267 -6.83 -4.18 -0.93
C THR A 267 -5.53 -3.71 -0.29
N GLU A 268 -5.35 -3.95 1.02
CA GLU A 268 -4.21 -3.47 1.80
C GLU A 268 -3.98 -1.96 1.66
N ASP A 269 -5.08 -1.20 1.58
CA ASP A 269 -5.00 0.25 1.48
C ASP A 269 -4.69 0.87 2.84
N VAL A 270 -3.39 0.99 3.09
CA VAL A 270 -2.87 1.49 4.36
C VAL A 270 -3.30 2.93 4.64
N SER A 271 -3.54 3.74 3.60
CA SER A 271 -4.01 5.13 3.77
C SER A 271 -5.42 5.16 4.34
N VAL A 272 -6.31 4.33 3.79
CA VAL A 272 -7.68 4.17 4.31
C VAL A 272 -7.66 3.54 5.69
N LEU A 273 -6.88 2.48 5.90
CA LEU A 273 -6.75 1.84 7.21
C LEU A 273 -6.25 2.82 8.28
N TYR A 274 -5.33 3.73 7.94
CA TYR A 274 -4.92 4.80 8.85
C TYR A 274 -6.05 5.78 9.16
N GLN A 275 -6.86 6.15 8.18
CA GLN A 275 -8.01 7.03 8.39
C GLN A 275 -9.06 6.37 9.29
N PHE A 276 -9.26 5.06 9.16
CA PHE A 276 -10.19 4.27 9.98
C PHE A 276 -9.59 3.75 11.29
N ARG A 277 -8.32 4.09 11.62
CA ARG A 277 -7.61 3.60 12.81
C ARG A 277 -8.41 3.76 14.11
N PHE A 278 -9.10 4.88 14.26
CA PHE A 278 -9.93 5.15 15.43
C PHE A 278 -10.91 4.00 15.70
N TYR A 279 -11.65 3.59 14.69
CA TYR A 279 -12.65 2.55 14.79
C TYR A 279 -12.04 1.13 14.84
N ILE A 280 -11.02 0.87 14.02
CA ILE A 280 -10.31 -0.42 14.00
C ILE A 280 -9.75 -0.75 15.40
N MET A 281 -9.20 0.23 16.09
CA MET A 281 -8.69 0.06 17.45
C MET A 281 -9.80 -0.30 18.44
N ASP A 282 -10.94 0.41 18.39
CA ASP A 282 -12.06 0.13 19.26
C ASP A 282 -12.64 -1.27 18.99
N LEU A 283 -12.77 -1.65 17.71
CA LEU A 283 -13.28 -2.98 17.34
C LEU A 283 -12.35 -4.09 17.84
N SER A 284 -11.03 -4.00 17.60
CA SER A 284 -10.08 -5.00 18.08
C SER A 284 -10.07 -5.12 19.61
N GLU A 285 -10.16 -4.01 20.35
CA GLU A 285 -10.25 -4.04 21.82
C GLU A 285 -11.54 -4.74 22.31
N GLN A 286 -12.68 -4.46 21.67
CA GLN A 286 -13.94 -5.12 22.02
C GLN A 286 -13.91 -6.61 21.70
N LEU A 287 -13.32 -7.00 20.57
CA LEU A 287 -13.14 -8.41 20.21
C LEU A 287 -12.22 -9.13 21.21
N GLU A 288 -11.12 -8.51 21.64
CA GLU A 288 -10.23 -9.08 22.67
C GLU A 288 -10.96 -9.31 24.01
N MET A 289 -11.79 -8.35 24.45
CA MET A 289 -12.58 -8.51 25.67
C MET A 289 -13.55 -9.68 25.56
N LYS A 290 -14.29 -9.78 24.44
CA LYS A 290 -15.22 -10.89 24.20
C LYS A 290 -14.50 -12.23 24.07
N PHE A 291 -13.31 -12.27 23.50
CA PHE A 291 -12.50 -13.48 23.44
C PHE A 291 -12.07 -13.98 24.82
N LEU A 292 -11.67 -13.09 25.72
CA LEU A 292 -11.37 -13.45 27.09
C LEU A 292 -12.59 -14.01 27.85
N GLU A 293 -13.78 -13.49 27.56
CA GLU A 293 -15.04 -14.04 28.11
C GLU A 293 -15.33 -15.42 27.53
N LEU A 294 -15.13 -15.61 26.21
CA LEU A 294 -15.31 -16.90 25.53
C LEU A 294 -14.40 -17.97 26.10
N LYS A 295 -13.10 -17.69 26.27
CA LYS A 295 -12.11 -18.60 26.87
C LYS A 295 -12.46 -19.05 28.28
N LYS A 296 -13.17 -18.22 29.07
CA LYS A 296 -13.63 -18.60 30.40
C LYS A 296 -14.82 -19.57 30.36
N LYS A 297 -15.66 -19.46 29.34
CA LYS A 297 -16.90 -20.23 29.20
C LYS A 297 -16.71 -21.56 28.46
N GLN A 298 -15.79 -21.58 27.49
CA GLN A 298 -15.58 -22.71 26.57
C GLN A 298 -14.12 -23.11 26.55
N LYS A 299 -13.85 -24.43 26.71
CA LYS A 299 -12.49 -25.00 26.67
C LYS A 299 -12.30 -26.01 25.55
N ASP A 300 -13.31 -26.24 24.73
CA ASP A 300 -13.30 -27.23 23.67
C ASP A 300 -12.81 -26.63 22.34
N VAL A 301 -12.53 -27.51 21.39
CA VAL A 301 -12.21 -27.09 20.01
C VAL A 301 -13.43 -26.44 19.38
N LEU A 302 -13.30 -25.18 19.01
CA LEU A 302 -14.32 -24.42 18.32
C LEU A 302 -14.24 -24.72 16.81
N ARG A 303 -15.38 -25.10 16.20
CA ARG A 303 -15.51 -25.29 14.76
C ARG A 303 -16.37 -24.18 14.19
N LEU A 304 -15.85 -23.46 13.22
CA LEU A 304 -16.51 -22.33 12.57
C LEU A 304 -16.57 -22.56 11.07
N TYR A 305 -17.66 -22.12 10.45
CA TYR A 305 -17.93 -22.34 9.04
C TYR A 305 -18.17 -21.00 8.33
N ARG A 306 -17.65 -20.89 7.12
CA ARG A 306 -17.87 -19.73 6.25
C ARG A 306 -17.98 -20.15 4.80
N TYR A 307 -18.96 -19.63 4.11
CA TYR A 307 -19.03 -19.71 2.65
C TYR A 307 -18.30 -18.57 1.98
N SER A 308 -17.63 -18.86 0.87
CA SER A 308 -16.98 -17.88 0.02
C SER A 308 -17.05 -18.29 -1.46
N GLN A 309 -17.06 -17.31 -2.37
CA GLN A 309 -16.82 -17.55 -3.79
C GLN A 309 -15.37 -17.17 -4.10
N LEU A 310 -14.58 -18.11 -4.57
CA LEU A 310 -13.18 -17.92 -4.91
C LEU A 310 -12.96 -18.13 -6.40
N ASN A 311 -12.03 -17.39 -6.98
CA ASN A 311 -11.58 -17.65 -8.34
C ASN A 311 -10.97 -19.06 -8.46
N CYS A 312 -11.16 -19.73 -9.61
CA CYS A 312 -10.61 -21.07 -9.85
C CYS A 312 -9.10 -21.18 -9.59
N ASN A 313 -8.34 -20.09 -9.81
CA ASN A 313 -6.91 -20.08 -9.51
C ASN A 313 -6.61 -20.05 -8.00
N GLU A 314 -7.43 -19.38 -7.20
CA GLU A 314 -7.30 -19.36 -5.74
C GLU A 314 -7.57 -20.77 -5.17
N VAL A 315 -8.61 -21.44 -5.64
CA VAL A 315 -8.89 -22.85 -5.23
C VAL A 315 -7.70 -23.75 -5.55
N LYS A 316 -7.13 -23.64 -6.77
CA LYS A 316 -5.90 -24.38 -7.14
C LYS A 316 -4.72 -24.04 -6.25
N ASN A 317 -4.63 -22.78 -5.78
CA ASN A 317 -3.59 -22.39 -4.82
C ASN A 317 -3.79 -23.07 -3.47
N PHE A 318 -5.03 -23.15 -2.94
CA PHE A 318 -5.32 -23.89 -1.72
C PHE A 318 -4.92 -25.37 -1.84
N GLN A 319 -5.25 -26.02 -2.97
CA GLN A 319 -4.86 -27.42 -3.23
C GLN A 319 -3.35 -27.64 -3.23
N ARG A 320 -2.59 -26.71 -3.82
CA ARG A 320 -1.11 -26.81 -3.92
C ARG A 320 -0.40 -26.50 -2.60
N ASN A 321 -1.08 -25.81 -1.69
CA ASN A 321 -0.52 -25.27 -0.45
C ASN A 321 -1.05 -26.01 0.80
N ILE A 322 -1.53 -27.26 0.65
CA ILE A 322 -1.89 -28.09 1.80
C ILE A 322 -0.67 -28.27 2.71
N GLY A 323 -0.83 -28.07 4.02
CA GLY A 323 0.24 -28.05 5.01
C GLY A 323 0.89 -26.67 5.22
N ASN A 324 0.61 -25.70 4.35
CA ASN A 324 1.13 -24.34 4.46
C ASN A 324 0.19 -23.45 5.28
N LEU A 325 0.74 -22.28 5.69
CA LEU A 325 0.02 -21.30 6.49
C LEU A 325 -0.71 -20.27 5.60
N ILE A 326 -1.87 -19.84 6.06
CA ILE A 326 -2.62 -18.72 5.52
C ILE A 326 -2.97 -17.74 6.62
N SER A 327 -3.10 -16.46 6.32
CA SER A 327 -3.65 -15.46 7.25
C SER A 327 -4.89 -14.79 6.67
N THR A 328 -5.76 -14.32 7.57
CA THR A 328 -6.97 -13.58 7.19
C THR A 328 -6.62 -12.12 6.90
N ASN A 329 -7.15 -11.60 5.79
CA ASN A 329 -6.97 -10.19 5.40
C ASN A 329 -8.14 -9.29 5.81
N GLU A 330 -9.17 -9.87 6.42
CA GLU A 330 -10.39 -9.17 6.84
C GLU A 330 -10.87 -9.70 8.18
N TYR A 331 -11.79 -8.98 8.80
CA TYR A 331 -12.57 -9.55 9.90
C TYR A 331 -13.48 -10.63 9.33
N LEU A 332 -13.30 -11.88 9.76
CA LEU A 332 -14.12 -12.98 9.25
C LEU A 332 -15.39 -13.17 10.08
N SER A 333 -16.55 -12.91 9.48
CA SER A 333 -17.81 -13.38 10.01
C SER A 333 -17.96 -14.87 9.65
N THR A 334 -18.19 -15.68 10.68
CA THR A 334 -18.30 -17.13 10.61
C THR A 334 -19.48 -17.60 11.44
N SER A 335 -19.98 -18.83 11.20
CA SER A 335 -21.02 -19.44 12.00
C SER A 335 -20.51 -20.74 12.63
N SER A 336 -20.93 -21.05 13.86
CA SER A 336 -20.69 -22.38 14.42
C SER A 336 -21.63 -23.45 13.85
N GLN A 337 -22.64 -23.05 13.08
CA GLN A 337 -23.57 -23.96 12.42
C GLN A 337 -23.21 -24.12 10.94
N ARG A 338 -22.78 -25.33 10.53
CA ARG A 338 -22.44 -25.66 9.15
C ARG A 338 -23.61 -25.39 8.18
N SER A 339 -24.86 -25.70 8.63
CA SER A 339 -26.06 -25.50 7.82
C SER A 339 -26.25 -24.06 7.37
N VAL A 340 -25.94 -23.09 8.23
CA VAL A 340 -26.04 -21.65 7.90
C VAL A 340 -25.08 -21.29 6.75
N ALA A 341 -23.82 -21.67 6.86
CA ALA A 341 -22.83 -21.41 5.81
C ALA A 341 -23.17 -22.13 4.49
N TYR A 342 -23.72 -23.35 4.59
CA TYR A 342 -24.16 -24.12 3.43
C TYR A 342 -25.39 -23.50 2.74
N ASP A 343 -26.36 -22.99 3.50
CA ASP A 343 -27.54 -22.30 2.95
C ASP A 343 -27.15 -21.05 2.15
N PHE A 344 -26.12 -20.31 2.60
CA PHE A 344 -25.55 -19.20 1.82
C PHE A 344 -24.91 -19.69 0.51
N ALA A 345 -24.25 -20.87 0.53
CA ALA A 345 -23.65 -21.46 -0.65
C ALA A 345 -24.68 -21.78 -1.73
N ILE A 346 -25.82 -22.37 -1.33
CA ILE A 346 -26.87 -22.78 -2.28
C ILE A 346 -27.61 -21.57 -2.84
N LYS A 347 -27.90 -20.56 -2.00
CA LYS A 347 -28.67 -19.38 -2.39
C LYS A 347 -27.89 -18.41 -3.28
N SER A 348 -26.55 -18.50 -3.28
CA SER A 348 -25.72 -17.61 -4.10
C SER A 348 -25.64 -18.08 -5.54
N LEU A 349 -25.83 -17.15 -6.48
CA LEU A 349 -25.63 -17.42 -7.91
C LEU A 349 -24.15 -17.74 -8.16
N LYS A 350 -23.88 -18.85 -8.87
CA LYS A 350 -22.53 -19.17 -9.33
C LYS A 350 -22.17 -18.18 -10.43
N LYS A 351 -21.11 -17.40 -10.21
CA LYS A 351 -20.55 -16.51 -11.23
C LYS A 351 -19.60 -17.31 -12.14
N ASP A 352 -19.53 -16.98 -13.39
CA ASP A 352 -18.53 -17.53 -14.29
C ASP A 352 -17.13 -17.26 -13.72
N ASP A 353 -16.21 -18.22 -13.84
CA ASP A 353 -14.84 -18.19 -13.28
C ASP A 353 -14.71 -18.27 -11.75
N PHE A 354 -15.81 -18.41 -10.99
CA PHE A 354 -15.77 -18.56 -9.53
C PHE A 354 -16.29 -19.93 -9.09
N GLU A 355 -15.63 -20.47 -8.06
CA GLU A 355 -16.01 -21.72 -7.41
C GLU A 355 -16.65 -21.43 -6.04
N ARG A 356 -17.62 -22.28 -5.67
CA ARG A 356 -18.23 -22.26 -4.35
C ARG A 356 -17.33 -23.00 -3.36
N VAL A 357 -16.97 -22.34 -2.26
CA VAL A 357 -16.06 -22.88 -1.25
C VAL A 357 -16.66 -22.76 0.13
N LEU A 358 -16.72 -23.88 0.85
CA LEU A 358 -17.06 -23.93 2.26
C LEU A 358 -15.79 -24.12 3.07
N PHE A 359 -15.44 -23.14 3.88
CA PHE A 359 -14.36 -23.21 4.84
C PHE A 359 -14.84 -23.77 6.17
N GLU A 360 -14.05 -24.70 6.75
CA GLU A 360 -14.15 -25.16 8.12
C GLU A 360 -12.89 -24.73 8.87
N TYR A 361 -13.04 -23.84 9.85
CA TYR A 361 -11.99 -23.34 10.72
C TYR A 361 -12.04 -24.10 12.05
N GLN A 362 -10.96 -24.79 12.42
CA GLN A 362 -10.84 -25.47 13.70
C GLN A 362 -9.91 -24.70 14.62
N VAL A 363 -10.38 -24.31 15.81
CA VAL A 363 -9.64 -23.49 16.77
C VAL A 363 -9.63 -24.16 18.12
N ASP A 364 -8.48 -24.66 18.56
CA ASP A 364 -8.31 -25.14 19.93
C ASP A 364 -7.98 -23.97 20.85
N LEU A 365 -8.98 -23.54 21.63
CA LEU A 365 -8.87 -22.39 22.53
C LEU A 365 -7.85 -22.60 23.69
N ASN A 366 -7.41 -23.84 23.93
CA ASN A 366 -6.40 -24.13 24.95
C ASN A 366 -4.97 -23.94 24.40
N ILE A 367 -4.77 -24.17 23.11
CA ILE A 367 -3.44 -24.14 22.46
C ILE A 367 -3.15 -22.73 21.90
N VAL A 368 -4.13 -22.17 21.15
CA VAL A 368 -3.93 -20.93 20.42
C VAL A 368 -4.09 -19.72 21.33
N GLN A 369 -3.07 -18.82 21.30
CA GLN A 369 -3.02 -17.60 22.12
C GLN A 369 -3.12 -16.31 21.30
N THR A 370 -2.70 -16.34 20.02
CA THR A 370 -2.59 -15.14 19.18
C THR A 370 -3.87 -14.81 18.41
N ILE A 371 -4.74 -15.77 18.17
CA ILE A 371 -5.99 -15.56 17.42
C ILE A 371 -7.09 -15.07 18.37
N VAL A 372 -7.74 -13.99 17.99
CA VAL A 372 -8.88 -13.40 18.71
C VAL A 372 -10.18 -13.74 17.98
N ILE A 373 -11.12 -14.36 18.70
CA ILE A 373 -12.44 -14.75 18.20
C ILE A 373 -13.51 -14.33 19.20
N ALA A 374 -14.52 -13.63 18.73
CA ALA A 374 -15.60 -13.15 19.56
C ALA A 374 -16.94 -13.79 19.17
N ASP A 375 -17.71 -14.24 20.18
CA ASP A 375 -19.11 -14.59 20.03
C ASP A 375 -19.91 -13.28 19.92
N VAL A 376 -20.48 -13.03 18.73
CA VAL A 376 -21.19 -11.78 18.42
C VAL A 376 -22.70 -11.97 18.22
N ARG A 377 -23.25 -13.13 18.63
CA ARG A 377 -24.68 -13.45 18.49
C ARG A 377 -25.63 -12.40 19.06
N GLU A 378 -25.26 -11.78 20.17
CA GLU A 378 -26.09 -10.75 20.81
C GLU A 378 -26.20 -9.45 19.99
N TYR A 379 -25.31 -9.25 19.00
CA TYR A 379 -25.27 -8.08 18.13
C TYR A 379 -25.73 -8.38 16.69
N SER A 380 -25.93 -9.67 16.37
CA SER A 380 -26.36 -10.09 15.03
C SER A 380 -27.82 -9.76 14.77
N THR A 381 -28.11 -9.32 13.56
CA THR A 381 -29.48 -9.14 13.05
C THR A 381 -30.23 -10.48 12.98
N PHE A 382 -29.49 -11.59 12.91
CA PHE A 382 -30.00 -12.97 12.81
C PHE A 382 -29.36 -13.83 13.91
N PRO A 383 -29.82 -13.74 15.18
CA PRO A 383 -29.23 -14.45 16.32
C PRO A 383 -29.18 -15.98 16.16
N GLU A 384 -30.07 -16.54 15.33
CA GLU A 384 -30.13 -17.96 14.99
C GLU A 384 -28.90 -18.44 14.17
N GLN A 385 -28.18 -17.54 13.54
CA GLN A 385 -26.98 -17.88 12.73
C GLN A 385 -25.75 -18.18 13.58
N VAL A 386 -25.83 -17.97 14.89
CA VAL A 386 -24.72 -18.23 15.84
C VAL A 386 -23.38 -17.71 15.35
N GLU A 387 -23.34 -16.39 15.10
CA GLU A 387 -22.18 -15.73 14.48
C GLU A 387 -21.01 -15.53 15.42
N PHE A 388 -19.83 -15.78 14.87
CA PHE A 388 -18.54 -15.47 15.47
C PHE A 388 -17.74 -14.57 14.55
N LEU A 389 -17.09 -13.57 15.12
CA LEU A 389 -16.20 -12.66 14.39
C LEU A 389 -14.74 -12.96 14.75
N VAL A 390 -13.93 -13.29 13.74
CA VAL A 390 -12.49 -13.51 13.88
C VAL A 390 -11.77 -12.22 13.56
N ASP A 391 -10.84 -11.81 14.44
CA ASP A 391 -10.03 -10.60 14.27
C ASP A 391 -9.07 -10.75 13.08
N ILE A 392 -8.64 -9.62 12.56
CA ILE A 392 -7.70 -9.54 11.43
C ILE A 392 -6.35 -10.18 11.77
N GLY A 393 -5.73 -10.80 10.76
CA GLY A 393 -4.40 -11.41 10.91
C GLY A 393 -4.39 -12.77 11.61
N ALA A 394 -5.54 -13.42 11.77
CA ALA A 394 -5.59 -14.78 12.30
C ALA A 394 -4.87 -15.76 11.35
N VAL A 395 -4.01 -16.63 11.91
CA VAL A 395 -3.18 -17.57 11.14
C VAL A 395 -3.75 -18.97 11.24
N PHE A 396 -3.88 -19.62 10.10
CA PHE A 396 -4.39 -20.99 9.98
C PHE A 396 -3.47 -21.82 9.10
N GLN A 397 -3.38 -23.12 9.37
CA GLN A 397 -2.74 -24.09 8.50
C GLN A 397 -3.79 -24.79 7.65
N ILE A 398 -3.51 -25.00 6.36
CA ILE A 398 -4.41 -25.70 5.45
C ILE A 398 -4.26 -27.21 5.67
N ASP A 399 -5.33 -27.88 6.09
CA ASP A 399 -5.37 -29.33 6.30
C ASP A 399 -5.79 -30.09 5.05
N SER A 400 -6.84 -29.59 4.38
CA SER A 400 -7.37 -30.20 3.16
C SER A 400 -8.10 -29.20 2.27
N CYS A 401 -8.14 -29.52 0.97
CA CYS A 401 -8.93 -28.81 -0.04
C CYS A 401 -9.46 -29.83 -1.04
N GLN A 402 -10.74 -30.21 -0.92
CA GLN A 402 -11.37 -31.27 -1.69
C GLN A 402 -12.72 -30.84 -2.26
N TYR A 403 -13.01 -31.28 -3.49
CA TYR A 403 -14.31 -31.05 -4.11
C TYR A 403 -15.30 -32.10 -3.67
N ASN A 404 -16.44 -31.69 -3.13
CA ASN A 404 -17.55 -32.58 -2.77
C ASN A 404 -18.56 -32.58 -3.92
N VAL A 405 -18.66 -33.72 -4.60
CA VAL A 405 -19.53 -33.91 -5.77
C VAL A 405 -21.01 -33.87 -5.39
N GLU A 406 -21.37 -34.36 -4.19
CA GLU A 406 -22.76 -34.42 -3.75
C GLU A 406 -23.30 -33.02 -3.42
N GLU A 407 -22.45 -32.16 -2.87
CA GLU A 407 -22.82 -30.79 -2.45
C GLU A 407 -22.50 -29.73 -3.53
N ASP A 408 -21.83 -30.09 -4.63
CA ASP A 408 -21.38 -29.20 -5.72
C ASP A 408 -20.56 -28.00 -5.19
N LEU A 409 -19.62 -28.26 -4.26
CA LEU A 409 -18.77 -27.23 -3.70
C LEU A 409 -17.43 -27.76 -3.20
N TRP A 410 -16.45 -26.86 -3.05
CA TRP A 410 -15.16 -27.17 -2.46
C TRP A 410 -15.21 -27.09 -0.94
N HIS A 411 -14.65 -28.08 -0.26
CA HIS A 411 -14.43 -28.05 1.20
C HIS A 411 -12.96 -27.74 1.47
N VAL A 412 -12.71 -26.68 2.24
CA VAL A 412 -11.37 -26.31 2.71
C VAL A 412 -11.38 -26.37 4.23
N GLN A 413 -10.57 -27.28 4.78
CA GLN A 413 -10.40 -27.40 6.22
C GLN A 413 -9.07 -26.73 6.62
N VAL A 414 -9.13 -25.92 7.66
CA VAL A 414 -7.98 -25.22 8.21
C VAL A 414 -8.03 -25.25 9.73
N HIS A 415 -6.86 -25.35 10.38
CA HIS A 415 -6.79 -25.21 11.84
C HIS A 415 -5.96 -24.02 12.26
N ALA A 416 -6.34 -23.41 13.36
CA ALA A 416 -5.66 -22.27 13.96
C ALA A 416 -4.30 -22.67 14.55
N THR A 417 -3.28 -21.85 14.35
CA THR A 417 -1.92 -22.14 14.84
C THR A 417 -1.19 -20.86 15.25
N ASP A 418 -0.34 -20.98 16.28
CA ASP A 418 0.62 -19.93 16.68
C ASP A 418 2.01 -20.13 16.02
N GLN A 419 2.12 -21.01 15.05
CA GLN A 419 3.37 -21.27 14.32
C GLN A 419 3.88 -19.96 13.69
N ASN A 420 5.16 -19.66 13.84
CA ASN A 420 5.83 -18.41 13.46
C ASN A 420 5.50 -17.15 14.30
N ALA A 421 4.69 -17.26 15.35
CA ALA A 421 4.45 -16.14 16.27
C ALA A 421 5.74 -15.63 16.95
N ASP A 422 6.71 -16.52 17.24
CA ASP A 422 7.96 -16.16 17.90
C ASP A 422 8.86 -15.25 17.06
N LEU A 423 8.92 -15.47 15.74
CA LEU A 423 9.68 -14.64 14.79
C LEU A 423 9.07 -13.22 14.69
N ALA A 424 7.75 -13.14 14.63
CA ALA A 424 7.05 -11.87 14.64
C ALA A 424 7.19 -11.17 16.01
N ALA A 425 7.15 -11.92 17.11
CA ALA A 425 7.24 -11.37 18.46
C ALA A 425 8.57 -10.64 18.71
N GLU A 426 9.72 -11.22 18.32
CA GLU A 426 11.04 -10.59 18.47
C GLU A 426 11.11 -9.23 17.74
N TYR A 427 10.59 -9.19 16.52
CA TYR A 427 10.61 -7.97 15.70
C TYR A 427 9.59 -6.94 16.18
N VAL A 428 8.40 -7.37 16.59
CA VAL A 428 7.36 -6.51 17.20
C VAL A 428 7.88 -5.91 18.51
N GLU A 429 8.55 -6.69 19.37
CA GLU A 429 9.16 -6.19 20.60
C GLU A 429 10.26 -5.14 20.33
N TYR A 430 11.10 -5.38 19.32
CA TYR A 430 12.09 -4.40 18.88
C TYR A 430 11.43 -3.10 18.40
N GLN A 431 10.40 -3.20 17.57
CA GLN A 431 9.65 -2.03 17.11
C GLN A 431 8.89 -1.34 18.24
N ALA A 432 8.33 -2.07 19.20
CA ALA A 432 7.67 -1.49 20.39
C ALA A 432 8.65 -0.68 21.24
N LYS A 433 9.88 -1.16 21.43
CA LYS A 433 10.96 -0.37 22.09
C LYS A 433 11.28 0.91 21.31
N LYS A 434 11.38 0.82 19.98
CA LYS A 434 11.59 1.97 19.11
C LYS A 434 10.41 2.95 19.15
N MET A 435 9.16 2.45 19.29
CA MET A 435 7.96 3.28 19.47
C MET A 435 8.00 4.10 20.76
N ALA A 436 8.47 3.53 21.84
CA ALA A 436 8.61 4.26 23.12
C ALA A 436 9.62 5.43 23.04
N GLU A 437 10.56 5.37 22.09
CA GLU A 437 11.61 6.37 21.88
C GLU A 437 11.32 7.33 20.70
N SER A 438 10.26 7.10 19.92
CA SER A 438 10.00 7.79 18.66
C SER A 438 8.53 8.22 18.55
N ASN A 439 8.23 9.19 17.67
CA ASN A 439 6.86 9.54 17.35
C ASN A 439 6.19 8.42 16.50
N ILE A 440 5.18 7.78 17.06
CA ILE A 440 4.47 6.65 16.47
C ILE A 440 3.82 7.00 15.11
N ILE A 441 3.37 8.25 14.95
CA ILE A 441 2.78 8.74 13.71
C ILE A 441 3.83 8.70 12.59
N LEU A 442 5.06 9.13 12.87
CA LEU A 442 6.15 9.07 11.89
C LEU A 442 6.61 7.64 11.59
N MET A 443 6.48 6.74 12.54
CA MET A 443 6.81 5.32 12.34
C MET A 443 5.88 4.63 11.36
N PHE A 444 4.63 5.04 11.28
CA PHE A 444 3.71 4.51 10.28
C PHE A 444 4.16 4.85 8.85
N GLY A 445 4.62 6.09 8.63
CA GLY A 445 5.23 6.47 7.35
C GLY A 445 6.55 5.71 7.06
N ASP A 446 7.38 5.47 8.11
CA ASP A 446 8.58 4.63 7.99
C ASP A 446 8.22 3.19 7.56
N LEU A 447 7.13 2.63 8.10
CA LEU A 447 6.64 1.31 7.73
C LEU A 447 6.22 1.24 6.26
N LEU A 448 5.52 2.27 5.74
CA LEU A 448 5.20 2.38 4.31
C LEU A 448 6.46 2.38 3.43
N LEU A 449 7.52 3.07 3.86
CA LEU A 449 8.81 3.07 3.15
C LEU A 449 9.49 1.69 3.18
N GLU A 450 9.39 0.98 4.31
CA GLU A 450 9.94 -0.38 4.46
C GLU A 450 9.17 -1.41 3.61
N MET A 451 7.90 -1.15 3.31
CA MET A 451 7.09 -1.94 2.37
C MET A 451 7.38 -1.68 0.90
N GLY A 452 8.10 -0.60 0.58
CA GLY A 452 8.26 -0.15 -0.80
C GLY A 452 7.10 0.71 -1.34
N GLU A 453 6.12 1.05 -0.50
CA GLU A 453 4.95 1.87 -0.86
C GLU A 453 5.28 3.38 -0.83
N TYR A 454 6.22 3.78 -1.68
CA TYR A 454 6.81 5.12 -1.64
C TYR A 454 5.82 6.25 -1.94
N ALA A 455 4.87 6.03 -2.84
CA ALA A 455 3.85 7.02 -3.18
C ALA A 455 2.87 7.24 -2.00
N LYS A 456 2.47 6.16 -1.33
CA LYS A 456 1.60 6.22 -0.14
C LYS A 456 2.32 6.87 1.04
N ALA A 457 3.61 6.60 1.22
CA ALA A 457 4.42 7.25 2.24
C ALA A 457 4.51 8.76 2.02
N GLU A 458 4.71 9.21 0.77
CA GLU A 458 4.73 10.64 0.41
C GLU A 458 3.40 11.30 0.76
N SER A 459 2.27 10.76 0.30
CA SER A 459 0.93 11.27 0.60
C SER A 459 0.63 11.29 2.10
N TYR A 460 1.07 10.26 2.84
CA TYR A 460 0.91 10.19 4.28
C TYR A 460 1.66 11.32 5.01
N PHE A 461 2.94 11.55 4.66
CA PHE A 461 3.73 12.64 5.26
C PHE A 461 3.18 14.01 4.89
N ASP A 462 2.66 14.21 3.67
CA ASP A 462 1.96 15.44 3.27
C ASP A 462 0.72 15.67 4.13
N THR A 463 -0.07 14.63 4.37
CA THR A 463 -1.26 14.72 5.23
C THR A 463 -0.88 15.17 6.64
N ILE A 464 0.15 14.58 7.25
CA ILE A 464 0.59 14.93 8.60
C ILE A 464 1.13 16.37 8.64
N LEU A 465 1.92 16.75 7.66
CA LEU A 465 2.48 18.10 7.60
C LEU A 465 1.40 19.17 7.55
N ASN A 466 0.29 18.90 6.86
CA ASN A 466 -0.78 19.86 6.62
C ASN A 466 -1.92 19.81 7.66
N SER A 467 -2.13 18.67 8.35
CA SER A 467 -3.31 18.45 9.20
C SER A 467 -3.05 18.58 10.70
N SER A 468 -1.82 18.30 11.18
CA SER A 468 -1.58 18.10 12.62
C SER A 468 -0.83 19.23 13.32
N ASN A 469 -0.63 20.37 12.69
CA ASN A 469 0.17 21.50 13.27
C ASN A 469 1.46 21.00 13.97
N PRO A 470 2.34 20.28 13.24
CA PRO A 470 3.48 19.60 13.84
C PRO A 470 4.49 20.58 14.44
N ASN A 471 5.12 20.19 15.52
CA ASN A 471 6.21 20.98 16.11
C ASN A 471 7.49 20.95 15.26
N ASP A 472 8.47 21.83 15.55
CA ASP A 472 9.72 21.93 14.77
C ASP A 472 10.52 20.62 14.68
N GLU A 473 10.37 19.70 15.65
CA GLU A 473 11.03 18.40 15.60
C GLU A 473 10.34 17.46 14.65
N GLU A 474 9.03 17.40 14.70
CA GLU A 474 8.21 16.62 13.81
C GLU A 474 8.38 17.10 12.37
N ILE A 475 8.37 18.41 12.13
CA ILE A 475 8.62 18.99 10.82
C ILE A 475 10.00 18.55 10.28
N ALA A 476 11.04 18.59 11.11
CA ALA A 476 12.37 18.16 10.69
C ALA A 476 12.41 16.65 10.35
N CYS A 477 11.70 15.82 11.14
CA CYS A 477 11.57 14.38 10.87
C CYS A 477 10.74 14.09 9.62
N ILE A 478 9.67 14.84 9.37
CA ILE A 478 8.87 14.73 8.15
C ILE A 478 9.74 15.06 6.91
N PHE A 479 10.50 16.16 6.93
CA PHE A 479 11.41 16.48 5.83
C PHE A 479 12.52 15.45 5.64
N PHE A 480 13.02 14.83 6.72
CA PHE A 480 13.94 13.70 6.61
C PHE A 480 13.30 12.53 5.88
N ASN A 481 12.06 12.19 6.21
CA ASN A 481 11.33 11.09 5.58
C ASN A 481 10.91 11.41 4.15
N PHE A 482 10.54 12.64 3.81
CA PHE A 482 10.42 13.07 2.41
C PHE A 482 11.73 12.88 1.64
N GLY A 483 12.87 13.23 2.26
CA GLY A 483 14.19 12.98 1.67
C GLY A 483 14.40 11.50 1.34
N ARG A 484 14.04 10.58 2.27
CA ARG A 484 14.08 9.12 2.04
C ARG A 484 13.12 8.69 0.93
N THR A 485 11.89 9.18 0.95
CA THR A 485 10.86 8.85 -0.04
C THR A 485 11.33 9.22 -1.45
N HIS A 486 11.77 10.45 -1.65
CA HIS A 486 12.26 10.94 -2.94
C HIS A 486 13.54 10.21 -3.38
N GLN A 487 14.44 9.89 -2.44
CA GLN A 487 15.62 9.07 -2.72
C GLN A 487 15.21 7.69 -3.25
N LEU A 488 14.29 7.00 -2.58
CA LEU A 488 13.81 5.67 -2.97
C LEU A 488 13.02 5.68 -4.29
N LYS A 489 12.36 6.79 -4.60
CA LYS A 489 11.73 7.03 -5.92
C LYS A 489 12.74 7.38 -7.03
N GLY A 490 14.00 7.69 -6.68
CA GLY A 490 15.04 8.12 -7.61
C GLY A 490 15.00 9.62 -7.95
N ASP A 491 14.18 10.42 -7.25
CA ASP A 491 14.13 11.88 -7.40
C ASP A 491 15.18 12.57 -6.51
N PHE A 492 16.41 12.51 -6.95
CA PHE A 492 17.55 12.93 -6.15
C PHE A 492 17.56 14.43 -5.83
N ASN A 493 17.03 15.29 -6.72
CA ASN A 493 17.04 16.73 -6.50
C ASN A 493 16.07 17.10 -5.36
N ARG A 494 14.86 16.56 -5.37
CA ARG A 494 13.90 16.75 -4.27
C ARG A 494 14.43 16.15 -2.96
N ALA A 495 15.06 14.97 -3.01
CA ALA A 495 15.67 14.35 -1.85
C ALA A 495 16.72 15.26 -1.18
N ILE A 496 17.64 15.86 -1.97
CA ILE A 496 18.67 16.79 -1.48
C ILE A 496 18.02 18.01 -0.80
N ASN A 497 16.99 18.60 -1.40
CA ASN A 497 16.30 19.76 -0.84
C ASN A 497 15.64 19.41 0.51
N CYS A 498 14.95 18.29 0.57
CA CYS A 498 14.29 17.83 1.82
C CYS A 498 15.33 17.52 2.92
N TYR A 499 16.41 16.81 2.61
CA TYR A 499 17.46 16.54 3.57
C TYR A 499 18.16 17.81 4.07
N ASN A 500 18.45 18.78 3.19
CA ASN A 500 19.04 20.04 3.59
C ASN A 500 18.12 20.81 4.55
N ARG A 501 16.81 20.84 4.28
CA ARG A 501 15.82 21.48 5.15
C ARG A 501 15.77 20.78 6.53
N ALA A 502 15.72 19.44 6.55
CA ALA A 502 15.76 18.67 7.78
C ALA A 502 17.05 18.93 8.59
N TYR A 503 18.22 18.94 7.92
CA TYR A 503 19.50 19.20 8.56
C TYR A 503 19.53 20.58 9.22
N ASN A 504 19.09 21.62 8.51
CA ASN A 504 19.06 22.97 9.03
C ASN A 504 18.13 23.06 10.27
N LEU A 505 16.94 22.47 10.24
CA LEU A 505 16.03 22.43 11.38
C LEU A 505 16.62 21.71 12.58
N HIS A 506 17.32 20.58 12.38
CA HIS A 506 18.00 19.88 13.48
C HIS A 506 19.16 20.69 14.06
N MET A 507 19.89 21.43 13.26
CA MET A 507 21.06 22.23 13.69
C MET A 507 20.67 23.59 14.28
N SER A 508 19.52 24.17 13.93
CA SER A 508 18.98 25.40 14.53
C SER A 508 18.29 25.16 15.88
N ALA A 509 17.88 23.93 16.18
CA ALA A 509 17.24 23.58 17.44
C ALA A 509 18.14 23.84 18.66
N GLN A 510 17.51 24.15 19.80
CA GLN A 510 18.22 24.33 21.06
C GLN A 510 17.63 23.41 22.14
N PRO A 511 18.40 22.39 22.61
CA PRO A 511 19.75 22.03 22.16
C PRO A 511 19.78 21.44 20.75
N LYS A 512 20.93 21.54 20.06
CA LYS A 512 21.11 20.98 18.71
C LYS A 512 20.89 19.47 18.71
N ARG A 513 20.10 18.99 17.76
CA ARG A 513 19.75 17.57 17.61
C ARG A 513 20.82 16.85 16.77
N LEU A 514 22.01 16.65 17.36
CA LEU A 514 23.20 16.17 16.65
C LEU A 514 23.03 14.76 16.05
N ALA A 515 22.34 13.84 16.74
CA ALA A 515 22.09 12.49 16.24
C ALA A 515 21.21 12.51 14.97
N SER A 516 20.12 13.27 14.99
CA SER A 516 19.20 13.42 13.86
C SER A 516 19.86 14.17 12.69
N ALA A 517 20.66 15.20 12.98
CA ALA A 517 21.47 15.89 11.96
C ALA A 517 22.48 14.93 11.32
N GLY A 518 23.11 14.04 12.09
CA GLY A 518 24.00 12.99 11.60
C GLY A 518 23.27 12.00 10.69
N LYS A 519 22.06 11.55 11.08
CA LYS A 519 21.19 10.69 10.28
C LYS A 519 20.83 11.34 8.94
N THR A 520 20.53 12.63 8.97
CA THR A 520 20.21 13.42 7.76
C THR A 520 21.40 13.57 6.83
N LEU A 521 22.60 13.85 7.36
CA LEU A 521 23.83 13.87 6.56
C LEU A 521 24.15 12.51 5.94
N ASN A 522 23.86 11.41 6.66
CA ASN A 522 24.03 10.07 6.11
C ASN A 522 23.09 9.85 4.91
N GLY A 523 21.81 10.22 5.01
CA GLY A 523 20.87 10.18 3.90
C GLY A 523 21.32 11.04 2.70
N LEU A 524 21.75 12.27 2.96
CA LEU A 524 22.29 13.16 1.93
C LEU A 524 23.52 12.58 1.24
N GLY A 525 24.42 11.93 2.02
CA GLY A 525 25.59 11.24 1.48
C GLY A 525 25.23 10.09 0.55
N ILE A 526 24.17 9.32 0.87
CA ILE A 526 23.66 8.25 0.00
C ILE A 526 23.22 8.83 -1.33
N VAL A 527 22.42 9.90 -1.33
CA VAL A 527 21.93 10.55 -2.56
C VAL A 527 23.11 11.06 -3.40
N TYR A 528 24.12 11.69 -2.81
CA TYR A 528 25.30 12.12 -3.55
C TYR A 528 26.08 10.93 -4.14
N ASN A 529 26.16 9.81 -3.41
CA ASN A 529 26.81 8.61 -3.94
C ASN A 529 26.04 8.02 -5.13
N GLU A 530 24.72 7.97 -5.06
CA GLU A 530 23.84 7.50 -6.14
C GLU A 530 23.93 8.41 -7.38
N GLN A 531 24.16 9.69 -7.19
CA GLN A 531 24.49 10.64 -8.28
C GLN A 531 25.94 10.53 -8.82
N GLY A 532 26.79 9.68 -8.23
CA GLY A 532 28.20 9.56 -8.58
C GLY A 532 29.11 10.66 -8.02
N ARG A 533 28.59 11.52 -7.12
CA ARG A 533 29.33 12.60 -6.47
C ARG A 533 30.05 12.11 -5.22
N GLN A 534 31.00 11.17 -5.39
CA GLN A 534 31.62 10.43 -4.30
C GLN A 534 32.34 11.30 -3.24
N ILE A 535 33.00 12.40 -3.67
CA ILE A 535 33.70 13.30 -2.73
C ILE A 535 32.68 13.93 -1.77
N LYS A 536 31.57 14.47 -2.28
CA LYS A 536 30.51 15.06 -1.46
C LYS A 536 29.85 14.00 -0.55
N ALA A 537 29.66 12.79 -1.05
CA ALA A 537 29.13 11.68 -0.28
C ALA A 537 30.02 11.35 0.93
N GLU A 538 31.32 11.19 0.69
CA GLU A 538 32.28 10.91 1.75
C GLU A 538 32.36 12.02 2.79
N GLU A 539 32.38 13.29 2.38
CA GLU A 539 32.31 14.44 3.31
C GLU A 539 31.07 14.39 4.20
N CYS A 540 29.88 14.08 3.62
CA CYS A 540 28.66 13.92 4.38
C CYS A 540 28.77 12.79 5.42
N PHE A 541 29.28 11.62 5.02
CA PHE A 541 29.44 10.48 5.92
C PHE A 541 30.46 10.74 7.04
N GLN A 542 31.59 11.39 6.73
CA GLN A 542 32.57 11.78 7.74
C GLN A 542 32.01 12.82 8.72
N ARG A 543 31.24 13.79 8.23
CA ARG A 543 30.53 14.75 9.09
C ARG A 543 29.50 14.06 9.97
N ALA A 544 28.73 13.12 9.42
CA ALA A 544 27.79 12.30 10.20
C ALA A 544 28.50 11.55 11.32
N MET A 545 29.62 10.87 11.03
CA MET A 545 30.44 10.18 12.03
C MET A 545 30.97 11.11 13.14
N LYS A 546 31.37 12.36 12.79
CA LYS A 546 31.77 13.36 13.79
C LYS A 546 30.62 13.76 14.71
N LEU A 547 29.40 13.90 14.19
CA LEU A 547 28.21 14.19 14.99
C LEU A 547 27.85 13.02 15.89
N TYR A 548 27.83 11.79 15.37
CA TYR A 548 27.55 10.57 16.13
C TYR A 548 28.54 10.35 17.28
N LYS A 549 29.83 10.60 17.08
CA LYS A 549 30.85 10.51 18.15
C LYS A 549 30.50 11.38 19.35
N LYS A 550 29.77 12.48 19.15
CA LYS A 550 29.38 13.44 20.20
C LYS A 550 28.01 13.14 20.82
N SER A 551 27.17 12.33 20.20
CA SER A 551 25.73 12.26 20.53
C SER A 551 25.18 10.86 20.79
N ILE A 552 25.84 9.79 20.31
CA ILE A 552 25.35 8.42 20.47
C ILE A 552 26.48 7.42 20.77
N PRO A 553 26.16 6.23 21.34
CA PRO A 553 27.14 5.17 21.60
C PRO A 553 27.80 4.67 20.31
N LYS A 554 29.09 4.21 20.44
CA LYS A 554 29.87 3.67 19.31
C LYS A 554 29.22 2.45 18.66
N LYS A 555 28.39 1.69 19.37
CA LYS A 555 27.68 0.50 18.87
C LYS A 555 26.25 0.80 18.40
N HIS A 556 25.94 2.05 18.12
CA HIS A 556 24.62 2.45 17.64
C HIS A 556 24.42 2.08 16.16
N VAL A 557 23.21 1.67 15.77
CA VAL A 557 22.84 1.25 14.40
C VAL A 557 23.17 2.30 13.34
N ASN A 558 23.03 3.59 13.64
CA ASN A 558 23.36 4.68 12.70
C ASN A 558 24.88 4.74 12.39
N VAL A 559 25.73 4.35 13.35
CA VAL A 559 27.19 4.24 13.14
C VAL A 559 27.46 3.09 12.16
N ALA A 560 26.80 1.95 12.33
CA ALA A 560 26.92 0.81 11.42
C ALA A 560 26.47 1.17 10.00
N ALA A 561 25.32 1.83 9.85
CA ALA A 561 24.82 2.28 8.55
C ALA A 561 25.82 3.20 7.83
N THR A 562 26.44 4.14 8.58
CA THR A 562 27.45 5.04 7.97
C THR A 562 28.74 4.31 7.64
N LEU A 563 29.16 3.30 8.42
CA LEU A 563 30.30 2.44 8.06
C LEU A 563 30.06 1.65 6.79
N ILE A 564 28.82 1.16 6.57
CA ILE A 564 28.44 0.48 5.33
C ILE A 564 28.61 1.44 4.15
N ASN A 565 28.10 2.66 4.24
CA ASN A 565 28.18 3.65 3.18
C ASN A 565 29.64 4.07 2.86
N LEU A 566 30.47 4.24 3.89
CA LEU A 566 31.90 4.47 3.70
C LEU A 566 32.60 3.27 3.04
N GLY A 567 32.22 2.04 3.42
CA GLY A 567 32.72 0.83 2.78
C GLY A 567 32.32 0.73 1.30
N THR A 568 31.12 1.21 0.94
CA THR A 568 30.68 1.29 -0.47
C THR A 568 31.58 2.23 -1.28
N ILE A 569 31.95 3.39 -0.72
CA ILE A 569 32.90 4.30 -1.36
C ILE A 569 34.29 3.64 -1.54
N ASP A 570 34.78 2.90 -0.54
CA ASP A 570 36.05 2.16 -0.67
C ASP A 570 35.96 1.10 -1.78
N CYS A 571 34.84 0.36 -1.85
CA CYS A 571 34.61 -0.62 -2.91
C CYS A 571 34.64 0.04 -4.29
N ASP A 572 33.99 1.17 -4.44
CA ASP A 572 33.97 1.95 -5.69
C ASP A 572 35.36 2.45 -6.10
N ARG A 573 36.25 2.68 -5.12
CA ARG A 573 37.65 3.04 -5.33
C ARG A 573 38.57 1.83 -5.47
N GLN A 574 38.01 0.61 -5.47
CA GLN A 574 38.74 -0.65 -5.56
C GLN A 574 39.58 -0.97 -4.29
N HIS A 575 39.30 -0.32 -3.17
CA HIS A 575 39.89 -0.63 -1.86
C HIS A 575 39.07 -1.72 -1.16
N TYR A 576 39.12 -2.93 -1.70
CA TYR A 576 38.21 -4.03 -1.34
C TYR A 576 38.43 -4.50 0.12
N ASP A 577 39.66 -4.57 0.58
CA ASP A 577 39.99 -5.01 1.96
C ASP A 577 39.48 -4.03 3.01
N GLU A 578 39.63 -2.74 2.78
CA GLU A 578 39.11 -1.68 3.64
C GLU A 578 37.56 -1.69 3.67
N ALA A 579 36.91 -1.94 2.54
CA ALA A 579 35.46 -2.10 2.46
C ALA A 579 34.99 -3.27 3.32
N ILE A 580 35.62 -4.45 3.16
CA ILE A 580 35.31 -5.66 3.95
C ILE A 580 35.48 -5.43 5.44
N VAL A 581 36.56 -4.74 5.86
CA VAL A 581 36.79 -4.40 7.28
C VAL A 581 35.67 -3.53 7.83
N LYS A 582 35.21 -2.51 7.06
CA LYS A 582 34.10 -1.64 7.47
C LYS A 582 32.78 -2.43 7.57
N TYR A 583 32.48 -3.28 6.59
CA TYR A 583 31.28 -4.14 6.61
C TYR A 583 31.27 -5.13 7.77
N ARG A 584 32.39 -5.76 8.08
CA ARG A 584 32.53 -6.65 9.25
C ARG A 584 32.32 -5.90 10.56
N LYS A 585 32.81 -4.66 10.69
CA LYS A 585 32.53 -3.81 11.87
C LYS A 585 31.04 -3.46 11.98
N ALA A 586 30.42 -3.10 10.88
CA ALA A 586 28.99 -2.81 10.82
C ALA A 586 28.16 -4.05 11.19
N LYS A 587 28.53 -5.23 10.65
CA LYS A 587 27.89 -6.52 10.99
C LYS A 587 27.90 -6.78 12.49
N LYS A 588 29.06 -6.65 13.15
CA LYS A 588 29.15 -6.84 14.61
C LYS A 588 28.23 -5.91 15.40
N ILE A 589 28.01 -4.68 14.92
CA ILE A 589 27.08 -3.75 15.56
C ILE A 589 25.64 -4.22 15.34
N TYR A 590 25.26 -4.60 14.14
CA TYR A 590 23.91 -5.09 13.84
C TYR A 590 23.60 -6.38 14.58
N ASP A 591 24.52 -7.36 14.60
CA ASP A 591 24.37 -8.62 15.33
C ASP A 591 24.13 -8.42 16.83
N SER A 592 24.58 -7.30 17.40
CA SER A 592 24.40 -6.97 18.83
C SER A 592 23.24 -6.02 19.13
N SER A 593 22.63 -5.39 18.12
CA SER A 593 21.70 -4.26 18.32
C SER A 593 20.39 -4.42 17.58
N LEU A 594 20.28 -5.40 16.69
CA LEU A 594 19.08 -5.67 15.87
C LEU A 594 18.63 -7.11 16.06
N PRO A 595 17.31 -7.38 15.97
CA PRO A 595 16.78 -8.74 15.87
C PRO A 595 17.39 -9.53 14.72
N SER A 596 17.45 -10.84 14.84
CA SER A 596 18.01 -11.73 13.82
C SER A 596 17.29 -11.62 12.47
N CYS A 597 15.98 -11.36 12.51
CA CYS A 597 15.11 -11.17 11.35
C CYS A 597 15.08 -9.72 10.80
N HIS A 598 15.95 -8.81 11.29
CA HIS A 598 15.91 -7.42 10.81
C HIS A 598 16.45 -7.30 9.37
N PRO A 599 15.73 -6.59 8.44
CA PRO A 599 16.14 -6.45 7.03
C PRO A 599 17.56 -5.92 6.79
N ASN A 600 18.10 -5.15 7.74
CA ASN A 600 19.46 -4.59 7.63
C ASN A 600 20.56 -5.65 7.61
N HIS A 601 20.31 -6.88 8.10
CA HIS A 601 21.28 -7.97 7.98
C HIS A 601 21.49 -8.36 6.51
N ALA A 602 20.42 -8.34 5.69
CA ALA A 602 20.52 -8.59 4.25
C ALA A 602 21.32 -7.50 3.51
N ILE A 603 21.22 -6.24 3.93
CA ILE A 603 21.97 -5.13 3.33
C ILE A 603 23.47 -5.36 3.38
N ILE A 604 23.99 -5.87 4.51
CA ILE A 604 25.44 -6.17 4.65
C ILE A 604 25.84 -7.29 3.71
N ARG A 605 25.01 -8.34 3.56
CA ARG A 605 25.26 -9.44 2.66
C ARG A 605 25.29 -8.99 1.20
N VAL A 606 24.34 -8.16 0.78
CA VAL A 606 24.34 -7.55 -0.56
C VAL A 606 25.63 -6.75 -0.80
N ASN A 607 26.08 -5.95 0.18
CA ASN A 607 27.29 -5.14 0.02
C ASN A 607 28.58 -5.99 0.00
N LEU A 608 28.65 -7.09 0.76
CA LEU A 608 29.75 -8.05 0.65
C LEU A 608 29.74 -8.72 -0.72
N GLY A 609 28.57 -9.16 -1.21
CA GLY A 609 28.40 -9.68 -2.57
C GLY A 609 28.87 -8.71 -3.63
N ASN A 610 28.55 -7.40 -3.49
CA ASN A 610 29.02 -6.34 -4.40
C ASN A 610 30.56 -6.23 -4.42
N VAL A 611 31.23 -6.36 -3.27
CA VAL A 611 32.70 -6.34 -3.20
C VAL A 611 33.28 -7.57 -3.90
N TYR A 612 32.74 -8.77 -3.64
CA TYR A 612 33.20 -10.01 -4.28
C TYR A 612 32.94 -10.00 -5.80
N LEU A 613 31.79 -9.46 -6.25
CA LEU A 613 31.52 -9.27 -7.67
C LEU A 613 32.56 -8.31 -8.31
N ALA A 614 32.86 -7.19 -7.65
CA ALA A 614 33.82 -6.21 -8.13
C ALA A 614 35.26 -6.75 -8.16
N SER A 615 35.63 -7.62 -7.19
CA SER A 615 36.92 -8.32 -7.14
C SER A 615 36.96 -9.58 -8.01
N ARG A 616 35.86 -9.92 -8.72
CA ARG A 616 35.71 -11.09 -9.61
C ARG A 616 35.68 -12.45 -8.88
N ASP A 617 35.43 -12.47 -7.58
CA ASP A 617 35.18 -13.70 -6.85
C ASP A 617 33.68 -14.04 -6.96
N TYR A 618 33.28 -14.53 -8.13
CA TYR A 618 31.87 -14.77 -8.48
C TYR A 618 31.21 -15.81 -7.57
N SER A 619 31.97 -16.81 -7.13
CA SER A 619 31.44 -17.85 -6.26
C SER A 619 31.03 -17.30 -4.91
N LYS A 620 31.88 -16.49 -4.24
CA LYS A 620 31.52 -15.83 -2.99
C LYS A 620 30.46 -14.75 -3.17
N ALA A 621 30.45 -14.05 -4.30
CA ALA A 621 29.39 -13.10 -4.61
C ALA A 621 28.03 -13.78 -4.68
N CYS A 622 27.94 -14.93 -5.34
CA CYS A 622 26.72 -15.75 -5.42
C CYS A 622 26.23 -16.15 -4.01
N GLU A 623 27.13 -16.74 -3.22
CA GLU A 623 26.80 -17.18 -1.84
C GLU A 623 26.24 -16.03 -0.99
N GLU A 624 26.88 -14.87 -1.00
CA GLU A 624 26.43 -13.73 -0.19
C GLU A 624 25.08 -13.16 -0.70
N TYR A 625 24.84 -13.15 -2.01
CA TYR A 625 23.56 -12.71 -2.55
C TYR A 625 22.43 -13.73 -2.30
N GLU A 626 22.69 -15.03 -2.33
CA GLU A 626 21.71 -16.06 -2.01
C GLU A 626 21.28 -15.98 -0.55
N ILE A 627 22.26 -15.81 0.38
CA ILE A 627 21.95 -15.57 1.80
C ILE A 627 21.14 -14.28 1.96
N ALA A 628 21.51 -13.21 1.25
CA ALA A 628 20.77 -11.96 1.28
C ALA A 628 19.33 -12.12 0.78
N LEU A 629 19.14 -12.83 -0.34
CA LEU A 629 17.83 -13.09 -0.93
C LEU A 629 16.94 -13.87 0.05
N LYS A 630 17.47 -14.91 0.68
CA LYS A 630 16.75 -15.69 1.68
C LYS A 630 16.31 -14.83 2.86
N LEU A 631 17.19 -13.98 3.40
CA LEU A 631 16.87 -13.06 4.49
C LEU A 631 15.81 -12.03 4.05
N GLN A 632 15.91 -11.51 2.82
CA GLN A 632 14.95 -10.55 2.28
C GLN A 632 13.55 -11.18 2.08
N GLN A 633 13.49 -12.42 1.58
CA GLN A 633 12.23 -13.15 1.43
C GLN A 633 11.54 -13.44 2.76
N GLN A 634 12.30 -13.59 3.85
CA GLN A 634 11.77 -13.78 5.19
C GLN A 634 11.29 -12.48 5.86
N THR A 635 11.76 -11.31 5.38
CA THR A 635 11.61 -10.04 6.11
C THR A 635 10.97 -8.92 5.30
N LEU A 636 10.89 -9.03 3.99
CA LEU A 636 10.36 -8.03 3.09
C LEU A 636 9.22 -8.63 2.24
N LEU A 637 8.28 -7.81 1.85
CA LEU A 637 7.22 -8.22 0.90
C LEU A 637 7.84 -8.76 -0.39
N ASN A 638 7.21 -9.78 -0.99
CA ASN A 638 7.73 -10.46 -2.19
C ASN A 638 7.96 -9.53 -3.40
N ASP A 639 7.23 -8.42 -3.44
CA ASP A 639 7.35 -7.39 -4.48
C ASP A 639 8.26 -6.23 -4.05
N HIS A 640 9.03 -6.39 -2.96
CA HIS A 640 9.86 -5.30 -2.46
C HIS A 640 11.03 -5.00 -3.43
N PRO A 641 11.30 -3.72 -3.76
CA PRO A 641 12.35 -3.32 -4.72
C PRO A 641 13.76 -3.82 -4.38
N TYR A 642 14.05 -4.08 -3.10
CA TYR A 642 15.35 -4.64 -2.70
C TYR A 642 15.53 -6.08 -3.16
N ILE A 643 14.45 -6.87 -3.22
CA ILE A 643 14.46 -8.23 -3.77
C ILE A 643 14.80 -8.18 -5.26
N ALA A 644 14.14 -7.29 -6.03
CA ALA A 644 14.44 -7.10 -7.45
C ALA A 644 15.91 -6.77 -7.69
N ARG A 645 16.49 -5.88 -6.85
CA ARG A 645 17.91 -5.53 -6.93
C ARG A 645 18.84 -6.72 -6.64
N THR A 646 18.52 -7.54 -5.65
CA THR A 646 19.33 -8.72 -5.30
C THR A 646 19.23 -9.79 -6.40
N LEU A 647 18.03 -10.03 -6.94
CA LEU A 647 17.82 -10.93 -8.08
C LEU A 647 18.59 -10.46 -9.33
N HIS A 648 18.58 -9.16 -9.62
CA HIS A 648 19.39 -8.58 -10.70
C HIS A 648 20.88 -8.84 -10.49
N ASN A 649 21.40 -8.65 -9.26
CA ASN A 649 22.81 -8.92 -8.95
C ASN A 649 23.14 -10.42 -9.09
N LEU A 650 22.25 -11.31 -8.67
CA LEU A 650 22.37 -12.75 -8.89
C LEU A 650 22.40 -13.09 -10.37
N ALA A 651 21.53 -12.50 -11.18
CA ALA A 651 21.53 -12.70 -12.64
C ALA A 651 22.87 -12.32 -13.24
N VAL A 652 23.45 -11.19 -12.84
CA VAL A 652 24.79 -10.74 -13.30
C VAL A 652 25.87 -11.76 -12.91
N VAL A 653 25.86 -12.27 -11.67
CA VAL A 653 26.84 -13.27 -11.21
C VAL A 653 26.68 -14.58 -11.95
N GLN A 654 25.45 -15.08 -12.14
CA GLN A 654 25.17 -16.33 -12.83
C GLN A 654 25.60 -16.27 -14.31
N THR A 655 25.45 -15.12 -14.96
CA THR A 655 25.98 -14.90 -16.31
C THR A 655 27.51 -15.07 -16.34
N HIS A 656 28.24 -14.53 -15.36
CA HIS A 656 29.70 -14.71 -15.27
C HIS A 656 30.12 -16.13 -14.92
N LEU A 657 29.28 -16.88 -14.23
CA LEU A 657 29.50 -18.31 -13.92
C LEU A 657 29.11 -19.24 -15.09
N GLY A 658 28.51 -18.73 -16.17
CA GLY A 658 28.05 -19.49 -17.32
C GLY A 658 26.68 -20.15 -17.18
N ASN A 659 25.95 -19.87 -16.09
CA ASN A 659 24.63 -20.43 -15.80
C ASN A 659 23.53 -19.55 -16.42
N ILE A 660 23.48 -19.47 -17.75
CA ILE A 660 22.66 -18.53 -18.50
C ILE A 660 21.15 -18.69 -18.22
N GLU A 661 20.67 -19.92 -18.13
CA GLU A 661 19.25 -20.18 -17.90
C GLU A 661 18.79 -19.66 -16.52
N GLN A 662 19.58 -19.92 -15.48
CA GLN A 662 19.31 -19.40 -14.15
C GLN A 662 19.41 -17.86 -14.09
N ALA A 663 20.32 -17.27 -14.83
CA ALA A 663 20.44 -15.82 -14.95
C ALA A 663 19.19 -15.20 -15.58
N LYS A 664 18.62 -15.83 -16.63
CA LYS A 664 17.35 -15.39 -17.24
C LYS A 664 16.19 -15.43 -16.26
N GLN A 665 16.03 -16.53 -15.52
CA GLN A 665 14.96 -16.66 -14.51
C GLN A 665 15.04 -15.59 -13.43
N TYR A 666 16.24 -15.32 -12.89
CA TYR A 666 16.43 -14.24 -11.93
C TYR A 666 16.11 -12.86 -12.52
N LEU A 667 16.48 -12.62 -13.78
CA LEU A 667 16.28 -11.34 -14.45
C LEU A 667 14.80 -11.09 -14.76
N GLU A 668 14.06 -12.10 -15.19
CA GLU A 668 12.62 -12.04 -15.44
C GLU A 668 11.85 -11.70 -14.14
N ARG A 669 12.20 -12.40 -13.06
CA ARG A 669 11.57 -12.12 -11.75
C ARG A 669 11.93 -10.72 -11.24
N ALA A 670 13.18 -10.26 -11.44
CA ALA A 670 13.59 -8.91 -11.08
C ALA A 670 12.84 -7.84 -11.88
N GLU A 671 12.61 -8.07 -13.18
CA GLU A 671 11.86 -7.17 -14.06
C GLU A 671 10.38 -7.09 -13.65
N GLU A 672 9.76 -8.22 -13.35
CA GLU A 672 8.37 -8.30 -12.89
C GLU A 672 8.18 -7.45 -11.61
N ILE A 673 9.00 -7.69 -10.58
CA ILE A 673 8.91 -6.94 -9.31
C ILE A 673 9.15 -5.45 -9.55
N ALA A 674 10.22 -5.11 -10.27
CA ALA A 674 10.58 -3.71 -10.51
C ALA A 674 9.54 -2.99 -11.38
N GLY A 675 8.87 -3.68 -12.30
CA GLY A 675 7.81 -3.13 -13.15
C GLY A 675 6.55 -2.77 -12.35
N HIS A 676 6.23 -3.51 -11.29
CA HIS A 676 5.07 -3.26 -10.44
C HIS A 676 5.29 -2.16 -9.40
N THR A 677 6.55 -1.96 -8.95
CA THR A 677 6.82 -1.15 -7.75
C THR A 677 7.60 0.14 -8.03
N LEU A 678 8.29 0.22 -9.15
CA LEU A 678 9.18 1.32 -9.48
C LEU A 678 8.79 2.00 -10.80
N SER A 679 9.01 3.31 -10.89
CA SER A 679 8.80 4.04 -12.14
C SER A 679 9.75 3.55 -13.25
N SER A 680 9.31 3.63 -14.51
CA SER A 680 10.12 3.24 -15.68
C SER A 680 11.47 3.97 -15.79
N LYS A 681 11.60 5.14 -15.14
CA LYS A 681 12.82 5.96 -15.07
C LYS A 681 13.74 5.60 -13.91
N HIS A 682 13.30 4.69 -13.01
CA HIS A 682 14.09 4.33 -11.83
C HIS A 682 15.41 3.64 -12.22
N PRO A 683 16.55 3.95 -11.53
CA PRO A 683 17.87 3.40 -11.89
C PRO A 683 17.91 1.85 -11.90
N VAL A 684 17.20 1.19 -11.00
CA VAL A 684 17.12 -0.29 -10.95
C VAL A 684 16.47 -0.84 -12.21
N VAL A 685 15.34 -0.26 -12.65
CA VAL A 685 14.65 -0.68 -13.88
C VAL A 685 15.54 -0.50 -15.10
N SER A 686 16.25 0.64 -15.19
CA SER A 686 17.21 0.89 -16.26
C SER A 686 18.35 -0.13 -16.26
N SER A 687 18.85 -0.53 -15.08
CA SER A 687 19.93 -1.53 -14.97
C SER A 687 19.48 -2.92 -15.40
N ILE A 688 18.28 -3.35 -14.98
CA ILE A 688 17.67 -4.63 -15.36
C ILE A 688 17.52 -4.72 -16.88
N ARG A 689 16.88 -3.71 -17.50
CA ARG A 689 16.71 -3.65 -18.96
C ARG A 689 18.03 -3.71 -19.73
N LYS A 690 19.04 -3.03 -19.21
CA LYS A 690 20.37 -3.03 -19.82
C LYS A 690 21.03 -4.40 -19.74
N THR A 691 20.96 -5.10 -18.61
CA THR A 691 21.49 -6.46 -18.47
C THR A 691 20.76 -7.41 -19.40
N LYS A 692 19.44 -7.30 -19.53
CA LYS A 692 18.62 -8.11 -20.44
C LYS A 692 19.03 -7.92 -21.89
N ALA A 693 19.23 -6.69 -22.33
CA ALA A 693 19.71 -6.40 -23.69
C ALA A 693 21.08 -7.01 -23.98
N LEU A 694 22.04 -6.89 -23.04
CA LEU A 694 23.36 -7.48 -23.19
C LEU A 694 23.35 -9.01 -23.27
N MET A 695 22.51 -9.67 -22.48
CA MET A 695 22.34 -11.12 -22.53
C MET A 695 21.68 -11.60 -23.84
N ALA A 696 20.84 -10.76 -24.46
CA ALA A 696 20.23 -11.07 -25.76
C ALA A 696 21.22 -10.89 -26.94
N GLU A 697 22.23 -10.03 -26.82
CA GLU A 697 23.30 -9.84 -27.82
C GLU A 697 24.37 -10.94 -27.79
N GLU A 698 24.54 -11.65 -26.65
CA GLU A 698 25.52 -12.73 -26.49
C GLU A 698 24.98 -14.12 -26.87
N ASN A 699 23.68 -14.26 -27.14
CA ASN A 699 23.03 -15.48 -27.68
C ASN A 699 22.80 -15.38 -29.18
#